data_5b00e879c3f76fd22f5f0d17731cce66
#
_entry.id   5b00e879c3f76fd22f5f0d17731cce66
#
_cell.length_a   1.000
_cell.length_b   1.000
_cell.length_c   1.000
_cell.angle_alpha   90.00
_cell.angle_beta   90.00
_cell.angle_gamma   90.00
#
_symmetry.space_group_name_H-M   'P 1'
#
loop_
_entity.id
_entity.type
_entity.pdbx_description
1 polymer ?
#
loop_
_entity_poly.entity_id
_entity_poly.type
_entity_poly.pdbx_seq_one_letter_code
_entity_poly.pdbx_strand_id
1 'polypeptide(L)'
;MLHGAAQTTTFDSLRIQLGHLGIKEGLSQGFVRSIIQDREGFMWFSSKDGLNQYDGYRFRVIRGNSLDSLSLPDNHVSVLLEDNKGRFWIGTESKGLYLFDKKHETFHRVFIPGYEDIGKYDGVKEMRYQDEKLLLAYNNNIVILNVEDIVPGDFSTANLKRGKIHLNLNQQVVDGKYHYNDINYASYLYLRNGTLMMATTDTVLFLTPDKVTSRWKKTYIPLARFGLFRLKTEAAQMLNTNCSDTIILTSLRYFSVFSLRQNKILFHQHFQHQKNSFVSLQSDAKGNIYYGNANGGYYFNIKEMKMYSVDAHPAPVRNWLCMCADKDGMLWISSNQSDGLYLYDERKLRFKNTQHHGYYQYLNGKVKIFAQNFNSLAVIPEGKLLPLKFKAGYNLFIPKRLLKESDSTFLITTFHGDNNGLWLYRFNHEQDMLSAVKLDSSWHHFTDAQGNLWGLYASPLPTIVLVQIDKSTGKILHRFPFPKSNFIHEYPFISDIIEEDGLFWFGTLQGLYRFDTKANEDGKRWQWWKKDTKHNNTLRDDLIFSICKDPRHPNTHMWLGSNGHGLFNLNLQTGICKHYDVTNGLPNNVVYSMLSDNDGNIWMSTNFGISCFNPSNELFRNFSEDDGLCGNEFNRYEKIKTPKGELIFGGVNGSSAFYPHEILKSGKASPIVFTELHVYNKLITHQEHPEIIQQPLNYAEVIHLAASQNMFTISFALLETVAPEKKKYAYYLEGLDETWIPNGNKTSATYTNLSPGTYTLHVKGCNAAGIWTMPERSLRIVIAAFWYQTWWFRLSALAFVFVGIYGLYRFRMNQLLKLQHLRNSIARDLHDEIGSTLSSISLYGESARMMIDEKSPLQHVLNKINQSTLNIMEAMSDIVWTINSKNDHVDNLINRMHVFANQLMETKKVKIHFTTDEESEKLVLDMNVRKNFYFLFKEIINNVARHSDCKNLWIDIRVKHTMLSMVVRDDGKGFDVERDANNLGKLGGNGLHNMRKRADDMNAQVEIHSQLGKGCTIHLVMKI
;
A
#
# COMPACT_ATOMS: atom_id res chain seq x y z
N MET A 1 12.97 58.57 -38.17
CA MET A 1 13.82 58.93 -36.98
C MET A 1 13.04 58.61 -35.72
N LEU A 2 13.32 57.47 -35.09
CA LEU A 2 13.00 57.20 -33.72
C LEU A 2 14.08 56.29 -33.21
N HIS A 3 15.25 56.84 -32.95
CA HIS A 3 16.26 56.28 -32.10
C HIS A 3 15.86 56.61 -30.66
N GLY A 4 14.91 55.82 -30.14
CA GLY A 4 14.67 55.81 -28.70
C GLY A 4 15.81 55.01 -28.07
N ALA A 5 16.52 55.65 -27.15
CA ALA A 5 17.49 55.03 -26.28
C ALA A 5 16.93 53.73 -25.71
N ALA A 6 17.68 52.66 -25.83
CA ALA A 6 17.34 51.37 -25.18
C ALA A 6 17.34 51.62 -23.65
N GLN A 7 16.16 51.93 -23.11
CA GLN A 7 15.95 51.82 -21.68
C GLN A 7 16.13 50.34 -21.33
N THR A 8 17.14 50.05 -20.57
CA THR A 8 17.24 48.80 -19.81
C THR A 8 16.04 48.76 -18.87
N THR A 9 14.93 48.19 -19.33
CA THR A 9 13.76 47.95 -18.47
C THR A 9 14.17 46.94 -17.44
N THR A 10 14.38 47.40 -16.20
CA THR A 10 14.46 46.51 -15.04
C THR A 10 13.05 45.95 -14.82
N PHE A 11 12.89 44.66 -15.05
CA PHE A 11 11.66 43.96 -14.67
C PHE A 11 11.57 43.77 -13.15
N ASP A 12 10.38 43.87 -12.61
CA ASP A 12 10.15 43.32 -11.27
C ASP A 12 10.51 41.83 -11.29
N SER A 13 11.28 41.38 -10.32
CA SER A 13 11.74 39.98 -10.26
C SER A 13 10.75 39.12 -9.52
N LEU A 14 10.37 38.00 -10.13
CA LEU A 14 9.62 36.91 -9.50
C LEU A 14 10.61 35.86 -9.07
N ARG A 15 10.86 35.78 -7.76
CA ARG A 15 11.77 34.77 -7.19
C ARG A 15 11.06 33.42 -7.13
N ILE A 16 11.63 32.40 -7.76
CA ILE A 16 11.07 31.04 -7.77
C ILE A 16 12.14 30.04 -7.34
N GLN A 17 11.70 29.04 -6.59
CA GLN A 17 12.53 27.89 -6.24
C GLN A 17 12.20 26.75 -7.19
N LEU A 18 13.21 26.24 -7.90
CA LEU A 18 13.07 25.13 -8.84
C LEU A 18 13.49 23.82 -8.19
N GLY A 19 12.65 22.78 -8.37
CA GLY A 19 13.09 21.40 -8.26
C GLY A 19 13.88 20.98 -9.50
N HIS A 20 14.68 19.93 -9.41
CA HIS A 20 15.46 19.39 -10.50
C HIS A 20 15.35 17.86 -10.54
N LEU A 21 15.16 17.30 -11.75
CA LEU A 21 15.18 15.86 -12.02
C LEU A 21 16.10 15.60 -13.21
N GLY A 22 17.11 14.78 -13.01
CA GLY A 22 18.11 14.48 -14.03
C GLY A 22 18.35 12.98 -14.23
N ILE A 23 19.51 12.66 -14.78
CA ILE A 23 19.92 11.26 -15.03
C ILE A 23 20.06 10.48 -13.69
N LYS A 24 20.43 11.15 -12.61
CA LYS A 24 20.56 10.51 -11.29
C LYS A 24 19.22 10.01 -10.75
N GLU A 25 18.14 10.72 -11.09
CA GLU A 25 16.77 10.36 -10.71
C GLU A 25 16.12 9.35 -11.68
N GLY A 26 16.86 8.92 -12.73
CA GLY A 26 16.43 7.86 -13.67
C GLY A 26 16.02 8.35 -15.07
N LEU A 27 16.13 9.66 -15.37
CA LEU A 27 15.93 10.17 -16.73
C LEU A 27 17.01 9.59 -17.64
N SER A 28 16.60 9.08 -18.82
CA SER A 28 17.54 8.41 -19.73
C SER A 28 18.64 9.35 -20.27
N GLN A 29 18.29 10.63 -20.49
CA GLN A 29 19.20 11.67 -20.96
C GLN A 29 18.67 13.06 -20.58
N GLY A 30 19.58 14.00 -20.27
CA GLY A 30 19.23 15.35 -19.82
C GLY A 30 18.65 16.28 -20.91
N PHE A 31 18.83 15.97 -22.20
CA PHE A 31 18.25 16.74 -23.31
C PHE A 31 16.83 16.26 -23.61
N VAL A 32 15.84 17.03 -23.15
CA VAL A 32 14.41 16.73 -23.33
C VAL A 32 13.80 17.77 -24.28
N ARG A 33 13.22 17.30 -25.39
CA ARG A 33 12.67 18.15 -26.44
C ARG A 33 11.15 18.31 -26.42
N SER A 34 10.45 17.35 -25.87
CA SER A 34 8.98 17.38 -25.73
C SER A 34 8.58 16.83 -24.37
N ILE A 35 7.64 17.50 -23.74
CA ILE A 35 7.07 17.15 -22.43
C ILE A 35 5.57 17.18 -22.58
N ILE A 36 4.87 16.11 -22.19
CA ILE A 36 3.41 16.08 -22.15
C ILE A 36 2.94 15.32 -20.91
N GLN A 37 1.76 15.65 -20.43
CA GLN A 37 1.01 14.85 -19.48
C GLN A 37 -0.10 14.13 -20.23
N ASP A 38 -0.18 12.81 -20.09
CA ASP A 38 -1.25 12.03 -20.72
C ASP A 38 -2.59 12.16 -19.96
N ARG A 39 -3.63 11.53 -20.49
CA ARG A 39 -4.96 11.55 -19.87
C ARG A 39 -5.02 10.81 -18.55
N GLU A 40 -4.18 9.80 -18.39
CA GLU A 40 -4.08 9.00 -17.17
C GLU A 40 -3.37 9.75 -16.06
N GLY A 41 -2.49 10.72 -16.41
CA GLY A 41 -1.75 11.57 -15.49
C GLY A 41 -0.25 11.31 -15.48
N PHE A 42 0.25 10.34 -16.26
CA PHE A 42 1.68 10.14 -16.43
C PHE A 42 2.32 11.29 -17.18
N MET A 43 3.51 11.69 -16.74
CA MET A 43 4.36 12.61 -17.50
C MET A 43 5.23 11.83 -18.48
N TRP A 44 5.30 12.32 -19.72
CA TRP A 44 6.09 11.71 -20.77
C TRP A 44 7.12 12.69 -21.31
N PHE A 45 8.34 12.20 -21.49
CA PHE A 45 9.47 13.00 -21.92
C PHE A 45 10.16 12.34 -23.11
N SER A 46 10.35 13.12 -24.17
CA SER A 46 11.14 12.68 -25.31
C SER A 46 12.61 12.97 -25.09
N SER A 47 13.47 12.02 -25.40
CA SER A 47 14.92 12.20 -25.34
C SER A 47 15.60 11.60 -26.57
N LYS A 48 16.92 11.76 -26.68
CA LYS A 48 17.73 11.07 -27.68
C LYS A 48 18.00 9.60 -27.34
N ASP A 49 17.65 9.17 -26.13
CA ASP A 49 17.87 7.81 -25.63
C ASP A 49 16.56 7.15 -25.14
N GLY A 50 15.53 7.29 -25.94
CA GLY A 50 14.24 6.63 -25.72
C GLY A 50 13.15 7.58 -25.23
N LEU A 51 12.01 6.96 -24.94
CA LEU A 51 10.81 7.56 -24.40
C LEU A 51 10.77 7.33 -22.88
N ASN A 52 10.64 8.40 -22.11
CA ASN A 52 10.63 8.34 -20.65
C ASN A 52 9.21 8.57 -20.12
N GLN A 53 8.74 7.68 -19.28
CA GLN A 53 7.48 7.79 -18.53
C GLN A 53 7.81 8.07 -17.05
N TYR A 54 7.10 9.01 -16.43
CA TYR A 54 7.28 9.37 -15.01
C TYR A 54 5.96 9.28 -14.26
N ASP A 55 5.96 8.59 -13.13
CA ASP A 55 4.78 8.32 -12.31
C ASP A 55 4.63 9.27 -11.10
N GLY A 56 5.49 10.27 -11.01
CA GLY A 56 5.58 11.16 -9.85
C GLY A 56 6.68 10.76 -8.84
N TYR A 57 7.32 9.61 -9.04
CA TYR A 57 8.42 9.10 -8.20
C TYR A 57 9.59 8.58 -9.00
N ARG A 58 9.34 7.88 -10.12
CA ARG A 58 10.36 7.16 -10.89
C ARG A 58 10.18 7.34 -12.38
N PHE A 59 11.30 7.30 -13.07
CA PHE A 59 11.33 7.23 -14.53
C PHE A 59 11.39 5.78 -14.98
N ARG A 60 10.53 5.45 -15.95
CA ARG A 60 10.58 4.23 -16.72
C ARG A 60 10.99 4.59 -18.14
N VAL A 61 12.04 3.96 -18.66
CA VAL A 61 12.59 4.25 -19.98
C VAL A 61 12.20 3.15 -20.97
N ILE A 62 11.56 3.54 -22.09
CA ILE A 62 11.21 2.65 -23.20
C ILE A 62 12.21 2.89 -24.32
N ARG A 63 12.95 1.85 -24.70
CA ARG A 63 13.94 1.87 -25.77
C ARG A 63 13.57 0.90 -26.88
N GLY A 64 14.07 1.19 -28.09
CA GLY A 64 13.91 0.31 -29.25
C GLY A 64 14.71 -0.99 -29.10
N ASN A 65 14.09 -2.07 -29.56
CA ASN A 65 14.73 -3.37 -29.70
C ASN A 65 14.75 -3.73 -31.18
N SER A 66 15.93 -3.84 -31.77
CA SER A 66 16.08 -4.14 -33.19
C SER A 66 15.53 -5.50 -33.63
N LEU A 67 15.28 -6.41 -32.69
CA LEU A 67 14.70 -7.74 -32.94
C LEU A 67 13.17 -7.73 -32.91
N ASP A 68 12.56 -6.64 -32.40
CA ASP A 68 11.12 -6.50 -32.32
C ASP A 68 10.64 -5.33 -33.18
N SER A 69 9.92 -5.64 -34.23
CA SER A 69 9.38 -4.66 -35.20
C SER A 69 8.31 -3.74 -34.61
N LEU A 70 7.71 -4.10 -33.47
CA LEU A 70 6.71 -3.31 -32.76
C LEU A 70 7.30 -2.52 -31.58
N SER A 71 8.60 -2.64 -31.34
CA SER A 71 9.30 -1.81 -30.36
C SER A 71 9.49 -0.37 -30.86
N LEU A 72 10.00 0.53 -30.00
CA LEU A 72 10.28 1.92 -30.37
C LEU A 72 11.23 1.95 -31.60
N PRO A 73 10.82 2.54 -32.72
CA PRO A 73 11.54 2.41 -33.99
C PRO A 73 12.82 3.23 -34.04
N ASP A 74 12.93 4.26 -33.24
CA ASP A 74 14.08 5.17 -33.13
C ASP A 74 14.15 5.70 -31.69
N ASN A 75 15.27 5.49 -31.00
CA ASN A 75 15.46 6.02 -29.68
C ASN A 75 15.49 7.54 -29.62
N HIS A 76 15.77 8.21 -30.75
CA HIS A 76 15.68 9.66 -30.82
C HIS A 76 14.23 10.10 -31.06
N VAL A 77 13.48 10.21 -29.96
CA VAL A 77 12.11 10.72 -29.95
C VAL A 77 12.16 12.25 -29.98
N SER A 78 11.54 12.85 -30.99
CA SER A 78 11.59 14.31 -31.21
C SER A 78 10.40 15.05 -30.61
N VAL A 79 9.20 14.51 -30.70
CA VAL A 79 7.97 15.16 -30.28
C VAL A 79 6.90 14.15 -29.85
N LEU A 80 6.14 14.51 -28.83
CA LEU A 80 5.04 13.74 -28.25
C LEU A 80 3.75 14.54 -28.28
N LEU A 81 2.64 13.87 -28.49
CA LEU A 81 1.32 14.49 -28.42
C LEU A 81 0.26 13.42 -28.08
N GLU A 82 -0.64 13.69 -27.17
CA GLU A 82 -1.88 12.94 -26.99
C GLU A 82 -3.06 13.80 -27.39
N ASP A 83 -3.90 13.28 -28.29
CA ASP A 83 -5.04 14.01 -28.80
C ASP A 83 -6.31 13.86 -27.92
N ASN A 84 -7.39 14.56 -28.29
CA ASN A 84 -8.64 14.54 -27.54
C ASN A 84 -9.39 13.19 -27.60
N LYS A 85 -8.98 12.25 -28.46
CA LYS A 85 -9.50 10.88 -28.54
C LYS A 85 -8.62 9.88 -27.77
N GLY A 86 -7.48 10.33 -27.20
CA GLY A 86 -6.53 9.49 -26.45
C GLY A 86 -5.54 8.74 -27.35
N ARG A 87 -5.42 9.13 -28.64
CA ARG A 87 -4.39 8.60 -29.50
C ARG A 87 -3.07 9.24 -29.15
N PHE A 88 -2.07 8.40 -28.84
CA PHE A 88 -0.74 8.87 -28.43
C PHE A 88 0.21 8.87 -29.64
N TRP A 89 0.50 10.05 -30.11
CA TRP A 89 1.31 10.29 -31.31
C TRP A 89 2.78 10.49 -30.93
N ILE A 90 3.67 9.83 -31.64
CA ILE A 90 5.12 9.92 -31.44
C ILE A 90 5.79 10.27 -32.76
N GLY A 91 6.51 11.38 -32.76
CA GLY A 91 7.43 11.75 -33.83
C GLY A 91 8.85 11.33 -33.45
N THR A 92 9.55 10.74 -34.38
CA THR A 92 10.96 10.37 -34.27
C THR A 92 11.83 11.21 -35.17
N GLU A 93 13.13 11.31 -34.89
CA GLU A 93 14.06 12.14 -35.69
C GLU A 93 14.36 11.53 -37.08
N SER A 94 14.26 10.19 -37.25
CA SER A 94 14.65 9.54 -38.48
C SER A 94 13.65 8.55 -39.08
N LYS A 95 12.59 8.16 -38.33
CA LYS A 95 11.67 7.10 -38.75
C LYS A 95 10.23 7.56 -38.99
N GLY A 96 9.94 8.84 -38.73
CA GLY A 96 8.65 9.45 -39.03
C GLY A 96 7.64 9.39 -37.90
N LEU A 97 6.35 9.21 -38.21
CA LEU A 97 5.20 9.30 -37.33
C LEU A 97 4.69 7.94 -36.90
N TYR A 98 4.42 7.78 -35.59
CA TYR A 98 3.91 6.55 -35.00
C TYR A 98 2.74 6.83 -34.06
N LEU A 99 1.86 5.84 -33.90
CA LEU A 99 0.92 5.72 -32.81
C LEU A 99 1.46 4.70 -31.81
N PHE A 100 1.41 5.06 -30.56
CA PHE A 100 1.82 4.20 -29.43
C PHE A 100 0.60 3.58 -28.75
N ASP A 101 0.55 2.25 -28.74
CA ASP A 101 -0.39 1.50 -27.92
C ASP A 101 0.17 1.35 -26.51
N LYS A 102 -0.35 2.14 -25.59
CA LYS A 102 0.07 2.12 -24.18
C LYS A 102 -0.25 0.80 -23.46
N LYS A 103 -1.30 0.07 -23.94
CA LYS A 103 -1.74 -1.18 -23.28
C LYS A 103 -0.87 -2.39 -23.63
N HIS A 104 -0.29 -2.40 -24.82
CA HIS A 104 0.58 -3.48 -25.27
C HIS A 104 2.02 -3.02 -25.44
N GLU A 105 2.29 -1.73 -25.25
CA GLU A 105 3.59 -1.07 -25.44
C GLU A 105 4.19 -1.30 -26.83
N THR A 106 3.34 -1.21 -27.84
CA THR A 106 3.71 -1.40 -29.24
C THR A 106 3.61 -0.10 -30.04
N PHE A 107 4.49 0.06 -31.01
CA PHE A 107 4.59 1.26 -31.86
C PHE A 107 4.17 0.94 -33.29
N HIS A 108 3.21 1.69 -33.80
CA HIS A 108 2.60 1.42 -35.10
C HIS A 108 2.79 2.61 -36.01
N ARG A 109 3.43 2.37 -37.18
CA ARG A 109 3.72 3.43 -38.15
C ARG A 109 2.45 3.99 -38.77
N VAL A 110 2.34 5.32 -38.75
CA VAL A 110 1.26 6.03 -39.45
C VAL A 110 1.74 6.48 -40.84
N PHE A 111 0.96 6.16 -41.83
CA PHE A 111 1.29 6.47 -43.22
C PHE A 111 0.74 7.84 -43.62
N ILE A 112 1.63 8.71 -44.11
CA ILE A 112 1.25 10.01 -44.66
C ILE A 112 1.11 9.84 -46.16
N PRO A 113 -0.08 10.03 -46.76
CA PRO A 113 -0.28 9.83 -48.20
C PRO A 113 0.70 10.67 -49.04
N GLY A 114 1.27 10.07 -50.10
CA GLY A 114 2.26 10.73 -50.94
C GLY A 114 3.67 10.87 -50.38
N TYR A 115 3.89 10.33 -49.16
CA TYR A 115 5.15 10.32 -48.44
C TYR A 115 5.47 8.92 -47.90
N GLU A 116 5.05 7.87 -48.65
CA GLU A 116 5.12 6.47 -48.20
C GLU A 116 6.56 5.93 -48.15
N ASP A 117 7.43 6.47 -49.02
CA ASP A 117 8.84 6.09 -49.15
C ASP A 117 9.79 6.92 -48.27
N ILE A 118 9.25 7.77 -47.42
CA ILE A 118 10.01 8.61 -46.52
C ILE A 118 10.59 7.74 -45.39
N GLY A 119 11.73 7.17 -45.62
CA GLY A 119 12.27 6.13 -44.73
C GLY A 119 13.68 6.34 -44.25
N LYS A 120 14.43 7.31 -44.78
CA LYS A 120 15.84 7.40 -44.36
C LYS A 120 16.30 8.66 -43.65
N TYR A 121 15.61 9.80 -43.79
CA TYR A 121 16.11 11.08 -43.23
C TYR A 121 15.03 12.07 -42.76
N ASP A 122 13.76 11.66 -42.65
CA ASP A 122 12.65 12.59 -42.47
C ASP A 122 12.00 12.46 -41.08
N GLY A 123 12.59 13.16 -40.12
CA GLY A 123 12.07 13.25 -38.75
C GLY A 123 10.89 14.22 -38.61
N VAL A 124 9.96 13.91 -37.73
CA VAL A 124 8.89 14.81 -37.30
C VAL A 124 9.45 15.74 -36.24
N LYS A 125 9.53 17.04 -36.52
CA LYS A 125 10.15 18.04 -35.65
C LYS A 125 9.16 18.69 -34.69
N GLU A 126 7.90 18.82 -35.13
CA GLU A 126 6.84 19.44 -34.32
C GLU A 126 5.49 18.86 -34.71
N MET A 127 4.61 18.71 -33.74
CA MET A 127 3.22 18.28 -33.90
C MET A 127 2.28 19.18 -33.12
N ARG A 128 1.13 19.50 -33.75
CA ARG A 128 0.00 20.13 -33.04
C ARG A 128 -1.30 19.48 -33.48
N TYR A 129 -2.23 19.37 -32.61
CA TYR A 129 -3.53 18.79 -32.90
C TYR A 129 -4.65 19.77 -32.56
N GLN A 130 -5.56 19.91 -33.49
CA GLN A 130 -6.79 20.69 -33.28
C GLN A 130 -7.88 20.23 -34.25
N ASP A 131 -9.10 20.05 -33.76
CA ASP A 131 -10.30 19.75 -34.54
C ASP A 131 -10.09 18.60 -35.56
N GLU A 132 -9.63 17.44 -35.07
CA GLU A 132 -9.30 16.23 -35.86
C GLU A 132 -8.23 16.43 -36.95
N LYS A 133 -7.48 17.49 -36.83
CA LYS A 133 -6.36 17.79 -37.73
C LYS A 133 -5.06 17.76 -36.98
N LEU A 134 -4.14 16.94 -37.48
CA LEU A 134 -2.77 16.84 -36.98
C LEU A 134 -1.87 17.64 -37.91
N LEU A 135 -1.32 18.72 -37.41
CA LEU A 135 -0.35 19.52 -38.12
C LEU A 135 1.03 18.98 -37.82
N LEU A 136 1.77 18.64 -38.84
CA LEU A 136 3.07 18.03 -38.82
C LEU A 136 4.11 18.94 -39.50
N ALA A 137 5.16 19.27 -38.78
CA ALA A 137 6.37 19.81 -39.36
C ALA A 137 7.43 18.71 -39.42
N TYR A 138 7.78 18.27 -40.61
CA TYR A 138 8.84 17.29 -40.79
C TYR A 138 9.79 17.76 -41.92
N ASN A 139 11.07 17.64 -41.67
CA ASN A 139 12.13 18.24 -42.47
C ASN A 139 11.80 19.67 -42.89
N ASN A 140 11.52 19.84 -44.15
CA ASN A 140 11.21 21.13 -44.69
C ASN A 140 9.75 21.20 -45.17
N ASN A 141 8.87 20.31 -44.70
CA ASN A 141 7.47 20.25 -45.12
C ASN A 141 6.54 20.48 -43.91
N ILE A 142 5.46 21.19 -44.18
CA ILE A 142 4.34 21.33 -43.23
C ILE A 142 3.13 20.70 -43.86
N VAL A 143 2.58 19.70 -43.21
CA VAL A 143 1.39 18.98 -43.68
C VAL A 143 0.33 19.00 -42.59
N ILE A 144 -0.89 19.30 -42.95
CA ILE A 144 -2.04 19.09 -42.11
C ILE A 144 -2.70 17.79 -42.55
N LEU A 145 -2.67 16.82 -41.67
CA LEU A 145 -3.29 15.52 -41.85
C LEU A 145 -4.64 15.50 -41.14
N ASN A 146 -5.72 15.24 -41.86
CA ASN A 146 -7.00 14.93 -41.23
C ASN A 146 -6.94 13.50 -40.70
N VAL A 147 -7.12 13.35 -39.39
CA VAL A 147 -7.03 12.07 -38.69
C VAL A 147 -8.38 11.61 -38.11
N GLU A 148 -9.48 12.25 -38.56
CA GLU A 148 -10.85 11.92 -38.13
C GLU A 148 -11.19 10.45 -38.32
N ASP A 149 -10.81 9.89 -39.48
CA ASP A 149 -11.08 8.53 -39.88
C ASP A 149 -10.16 7.47 -39.19
N ILE A 150 -9.13 7.89 -38.51
CA ILE A 150 -8.25 7.00 -37.75
C ILE A 150 -8.93 6.65 -36.42
N VAL A 151 -9.39 5.39 -36.31
CA VAL A 151 -10.12 4.89 -35.14
C VAL A 151 -9.13 4.66 -33.96
N PRO A 152 -9.40 5.22 -32.78
CA PRO A 152 -8.59 4.97 -31.60
C PRO A 152 -8.60 3.48 -31.19
N GLY A 153 -7.43 2.93 -30.83
CA GLY A 153 -7.29 1.54 -30.42
C GLY A 153 -7.30 0.50 -31.52
N ASP A 154 -7.52 0.90 -32.81
CA ASP A 154 -7.33 0.05 -33.97
C ASP A 154 -5.96 0.33 -34.57
N PHE A 155 -5.02 -0.58 -34.40
CA PHE A 155 -3.65 -0.49 -34.90
C PHE A 155 -3.43 -1.24 -36.19
N SER A 156 -4.49 -1.64 -36.91
CA SER A 156 -4.39 -2.28 -38.23
C SER A 156 -3.78 -1.35 -39.27
N THR A 157 -2.99 -1.90 -40.16
CA THR A 157 -2.39 -1.13 -41.26
C THR A 157 -3.44 -0.41 -42.11
N ALA A 158 -4.63 -1.01 -42.28
CA ALA A 158 -5.73 -0.40 -43.01
C ALA A 158 -6.25 0.87 -42.32
N ASN A 159 -6.37 0.86 -40.97
CA ASN A 159 -6.76 2.03 -40.18
C ASN A 159 -5.66 3.11 -40.20
N LEU A 160 -4.41 2.73 -40.05
CA LEU A 160 -3.27 3.64 -39.98
C LEU A 160 -2.99 4.36 -41.33
N LYS A 161 -3.57 3.88 -42.42
CA LYS A 161 -3.55 4.52 -43.75
C LYS A 161 -4.74 5.44 -44.04
N ARG A 162 -5.71 5.57 -43.12
CA ARG A 162 -6.93 6.38 -43.33
C ARG A 162 -6.70 7.88 -43.26
N GLY A 163 -5.57 8.33 -42.70
CA GLY A 163 -5.24 9.75 -42.63
C GLY A 163 -5.21 10.38 -44.02
N LYS A 164 -5.87 11.53 -44.21
CA LYS A 164 -5.95 12.26 -45.48
C LYS A 164 -5.24 13.60 -45.38
N ILE A 165 -4.45 13.96 -46.38
CA ILE A 165 -3.86 15.30 -46.44
C ILE A 165 -4.96 16.31 -46.60
N HIS A 166 -5.09 17.23 -45.62
CA HIS A 166 -6.00 18.34 -45.65
C HIS A 166 -5.33 19.56 -46.33
N LEU A 167 -4.04 19.75 -46.08
CA LEU A 167 -3.27 20.83 -46.64
C LEU A 167 -1.77 20.46 -46.70
N ASN A 168 -1.17 20.65 -47.88
CA ASN A 168 0.29 20.61 -48.06
C ASN A 168 0.79 22.00 -48.36
N LEU A 169 1.49 22.62 -47.43
CA LEU A 169 1.91 24.01 -47.55
C LEU A 169 2.98 24.22 -48.62
N ASN A 170 3.81 23.27 -48.90
CA ASN A 170 4.85 23.40 -49.93
C ASN A 170 4.26 23.52 -51.35
N GLN A 171 3.14 22.83 -51.61
CA GLN A 171 2.46 22.95 -52.90
C GLN A 171 1.66 24.24 -53.03
N GLN A 172 1.26 24.86 -51.93
CA GLN A 172 0.36 26.02 -51.89
C GLN A 172 1.10 27.36 -51.73
N VAL A 173 2.30 27.38 -51.11
CA VAL A 173 3.02 28.64 -50.78
C VAL A 173 4.01 29.05 -51.88
N VAL A 174 4.36 28.14 -52.80
CA VAL A 174 5.35 28.38 -53.86
C VAL A 174 4.71 29.11 -55.06
N ASP A 175 4.20 30.32 -54.86
CA ASP A 175 3.80 31.24 -55.88
C ASP A 175 4.91 32.29 -56.22
N GLY A 176 6.16 31.87 -56.25
CA GLY A 176 7.28 32.72 -56.68
C GLY A 176 7.72 33.84 -55.74
N LYS A 177 7.01 34.12 -54.66
CA LYS A 177 7.33 35.16 -53.70
C LYS A 177 8.11 34.73 -52.44
N TYR A 178 7.99 33.49 -52.02
CA TYR A 178 8.67 32.98 -50.83
C TYR A 178 9.35 31.66 -51.15
N HIS A 179 10.66 31.60 -50.93
CA HIS A 179 11.41 30.39 -50.93
C HIS A 179 11.14 29.63 -49.61
N TYR A 180 11.23 28.34 -49.67
CA TYR A 180 11.14 27.40 -48.55
C TYR A 180 11.91 27.83 -47.28
N ASN A 181 13.11 28.44 -47.46
CA ASN A 181 13.96 28.93 -46.37
C ASN A 181 13.39 30.18 -45.67
N ASP A 182 12.31 30.79 -46.18
CA ASP A 182 11.70 31.97 -45.62
C ASP A 182 10.57 31.68 -44.62
N ILE A 183 10.20 30.40 -44.43
CA ILE A 183 9.17 29.94 -43.52
C ILE A 183 9.79 29.48 -42.21
N ASN A 184 9.43 30.14 -41.14
CA ASN A 184 9.85 29.71 -39.79
C ASN A 184 8.90 28.66 -39.24
N TYR A 185 9.34 27.40 -39.15
CA TYR A 185 8.53 26.22 -38.82
C TYR A 185 7.99 26.26 -37.39
N ALA A 186 8.57 27.02 -36.50
CA ALA A 186 8.14 27.10 -35.09
C ALA A 186 6.98 28.10 -34.88
N SER A 187 6.51 28.76 -35.95
CA SER A 187 5.63 29.91 -35.85
C SER A 187 4.33 29.71 -36.61
N TYR A 188 3.53 28.75 -36.20
CA TYR A 188 2.20 28.59 -36.77
C TYR A 188 1.15 28.38 -35.65
N LEU A 189 -0.06 28.82 -35.95
CA LEU A 189 -1.21 28.72 -35.07
C LEU A 189 -2.47 28.45 -35.88
N TYR A 190 -3.23 27.44 -35.49
CA TYR A 190 -4.52 27.14 -36.08
C TYR A 190 -5.62 27.80 -35.26
N LEU A 191 -6.37 28.71 -35.82
CA LEU A 191 -7.45 29.44 -35.14
C LEU A 191 -8.74 28.61 -35.15
N ARG A 192 -9.62 28.81 -34.17
CA ARG A 192 -10.90 28.09 -34.05
C ARG A 192 -11.82 28.24 -35.26
N ASN A 193 -11.67 29.30 -36.05
CA ASN A 193 -12.42 29.49 -37.32
C ASN A 193 -11.85 28.71 -38.51
N GLY A 194 -10.88 27.85 -38.31
CA GLY A 194 -10.21 27.10 -39.34
C GLY A 194 -9.10 27.85 -40.08
N THR A 195 -8.75 29.05 -39.71
CA THR A 195 -7.65 29.82 -40.30
C THR A 195 -6.32 29.39 -39.71
N LEU A 196 -5.35 29.05 -40.57
CA LEU A 196 -3.97 28.83 -40.20
C LEU A 196 -3.19 30.16 -40.28
N MET A 197 -2.55 30.54 -39.20
CA MET A 197 -1.59 31.64 -39.12
C MET A 197 -0.17 31.08 -39.16
N MET A 198 0.71 31.76 -39.91
CA MET A 198 2.13 31.40 -39.94
C MET A 198 2.97 32.67 -40.00
N ALA A 199 4.04 32.70 -39.18
CA ALA A 199 5.04 33.75 -39.30
C ALA A 199 6.07 33.39 -40.38
N THR A 200 6.30 34.28 -41.29
CA THR A 200 7.38 34.26 -42.27
C THR A 200 8.48 35.23 -41.88
N THR A 201 9.51 35.41 -42.70
CA THR A 201 10.63 36.33 -42.40
C THR A 201 10.22 37.77 -42.17
N ASP A 202 9.14 38.25 -42.81
CA ASP A 202 8.72 39.65 -42.80
C ASP A 202 7.22 39.88 -42.67
N THR A 203 6.40 38.81 -42.74
CA THR A 203 4.95 38.87 -42.68
C THR A 203 4.37 37.75 -41.80
N VAL A 204 3.10 37.94 -41.43
CA VAL A 204 2.26 36.85 -40.91
C VAL A 204 1.28 36.47 -42.03
N LEU A 205 1.34 35.22 -42.49
CA LEU A 205 0.45 34.65 -43.45
C LEU A 205 -0.78 34.06 -42.77
N PHE A 206 -1.97 34.47 -43.23
CA PHE A 206 -3.24 33.88 -42.87
C PHE A 206 -3.74 33.04 -44.05
N LEU A 207 -3.96 31.76 -43.80
CA LEU A 207 -4.60 30.84 -44.74
C LEU A 207 -6.00 30.54 -44.22
N THR A 208 -7.01 31.14 -44.82
CA THR A 208 -8.41 30.95 -44.45
C THR A 208 -9.08 29.99 -45.45
N PRO A 209 -9.75 28.91 -45.02
CA PRO A 209 -10.45 28.01 -45.93
C PRO A 209 -11.63 28.73 -46.57
N ASP A 210 -11.69 28.70 -47.89
CA ASP A 210 -12.87 29.16 -48.62
C ASP A 210 -13.87 27.98 -48.69
N LYS A 211 -15.02 28.19 -48.07
CA LYS A 211 -16.07 27.16 -47.98
C LYS A 211 -16.74 26.86 -49.35
N VAL A 212 -16.62 27.76 -50.33
CA VAL A 212 -17.27 27.65 -51.63
C VAL A 212 -16.35 26.98 -52.65
N THR A 213 -15.09 27.34 -52.65
CA THR A 213 -14.15 26.92 -53.72
C THR A 213 -13.22 25.80 -53.29
N SER A 214 -13.27 25.36 -52.05
CA SER A 214 -12.32 24.40 -51.44
C SER A 214 -10.85 24.84 -51.53
N ARG A 215 -10.62 26.14 -51.81
CA ARG A 215 -9.29 26.73 -51.90
C ARG A 215 -8.97 27.52 -50.63
N TRP A 216 -7.71 27.82 -50.40
CA TRP A 216 -7.26 28.61 -49.29
C TRP A 216 -7.03 30.06 -49.72
N LYS A 217 -7.74 30.99 -49.06
CA LYS A 217 -7.52 32.43 -49.28
C LYS A 217 -6.28 32.85 -48.50
N LYS A 218 -5.33 33.49 -49.15
CA LYS A 218 -4.07 33.98 -48.57
C LYS A 218 -4.19 35.46 -48.24
N THR A 219 -3.81 35.80 -46.97
CA THR A 219 -3.74 37.21 -46.55
C THR A 219 -2.39 37.40 -45.82
N TYR A 220 -1.65 38.40 -46.29
CA TYR A 220 -0.34 38.74 -45.75
C TYR A 220 -0.44 40.01 -44.88
N ILE A 221 0.03 39.97 -43.65
CA ILE A 221 0.11 41.12 -42.75
C ILE A 221 1.56 41.32 -42.38
N PRO A 222 2.16 42.54 -42.59
CA PRO A 222 3.54 42.80 -42.23
C PRO A 222 3.80 42.54 -40.73
N LEU A 223 4.92 41.93 -40.41
CA LEU A 223 5.34 41.68 -39.03
C LEU A 223 5.39 42.94 -38.16
N ALA A 224 5.72 44.09 -38.79
CA ALA A 224 5.74 45.35 -38.07
C ALA A 224 4.40 45.74 -37.41
N ARG A 225 3.28 45.22 -37.94
CA ARG A 225 1.94 45.44 -37.35
C ARG A 225 1.77 44.66 -36.02
N PHE A 226 2.56 43.66 -35.81
CA PHE A 226 2.61 42.86 -34.57
C PHE A 226 3.75 43.30 -33.66
N GLY A 227 4.43 44.39 -33.96
CA GLY A 227 5.61 44.85 -33.21
C GLY A 227 6.88 44.04 -33.48
N LEU A 228 6.90 43.21 -34.49
CA LEU A 228 8.02 42.36 -34.85
C LEU A 228 8.73 42.92 -36.08
N PHE A 229 10.05 42.86 -36.15
CA PHE A 229 10.84 43.29 -37.27
C PHE A 229 11.70 42.09 -37.74
N ARG A 230 11.54 41.72 -39.00
CA ARG A 230 12.31 40.75 -39.81
C ARG A 230 12.88 39.55 -39.01
N LEU A 231 12.18 38.45 -39.05
CA LEU A 231 12.55 37.20 -38.31
C LEU A 231 13.65 36.37 -39.05
N LYS A 232 14.65 37.00 -39.64
CA LYS A 232 15.74 36.25 -40.31
C LYS A 232 16.32 35.23 -39.35
N THR A 233 16.10 33.95 -39.59
CA THR A 233 16.68 32.80 -38.88
C THR A 233 16.41 32.75 -37.36
N GLU A 234 15.47 33.54 -36.84
CA GLU A 234 15.13 33.57 -35.44
C GLU A 234 14.02 32.56 -35.14
N ALA A 235 14.14 31.80 -34.03
CA ALA A 235 13.06 31.00 -33.50
C ALA A 235 11.89 31.94 -33.14
N ALA A 236 10.69 31.62 -33.58
CA ALA A 236 9.49 32.36 -33.22
C ALA A 236 8.42 31.36 -32.79
N GLN A 237 7.55 31.75 -31.87
CA GLN A 237 6.40 30.95 -31.44
C GLN A 237 5.13 31.79 -31.39
N MET A 238 4.01 31.14 -31.65
CA MET A 238 2.69 31.72 -31.52
C MET A 238 1.83 30.91 -30.58
N LEU A 239 1.08 31.58 -29.71
CA LEU A 239 0.13 30.96 -28.80
C LEU A 239 -1.21 31.72 -28.86
N ASN A 240 -2.31 30.99 -28.93
CA ASN A 240 -3.64 31.55 -28.73
C ASN A 240 -3.94 31.54 -27.24
N THR A 241 -4.34 32.69 -26.69
CA THR A 241 -4.80 32.73 -25.31
C THR A 241 -6.20 32.11 -25.20
N ASN A 242 -6.61 31.75 -24.01
CA ASN A 242 -7.98 31.26 -23.74
C ASN A 242 -9.07 32.29 -24.12
N CYS A 243 -8.67 33.55 -24.32
CA CYS A 243 -9.52 34.58 -24.93
C CYS A 243 -9.37 34.49 -26.46
N SER A 244 -10.40 34.08 -27.15
CA SER A 244 -10.43 33.86 -28.61
C SER A 244 -9.96 35.03 -29.51
N ASP A 245 -9.75 36.20 -28.91
CA ASP A 245 -9.40 37.45 -29.57
C ASP A 245 -7.93 37.83 -29.44
N THR A 246 -7.16 37.19 -28.54
CA THR A 246 -5.80 37.60 -28.23
C THR A 246 -4.79 36.54 -28.64
N ILE A 247 -3.79 36.94 -29.42
CA ILE A 247 -2.67 36.09 -29.78
C ILE A 247 -1.36 36.65 -29.23
N ILE A 248 -0.46 35.75 -28.92
CA ILE A 248 0.90 36.07 -28.49
C ILE A 248 1.84 35.65 -29.59
N LEU A 249 2.67 36.57 -30.02
CA LEU A 249 3.77 36.34 -30.97
C LEU A 249 5.07 36.67 -30.30
N THR A 250 6.00 35.75 -30.37
CA THR A 250 7.32 35.91 -29.76
C THR A 250 8.43 35.55 -30.74
N SER A 251 9.56 36.15 -30.53
CA SER A 251 10.84 35.78 -31.12
C SER A 251 11.95 35.91 -30.09
N LEU A 252 13.17 35.62 -30.45
CA LEU A 252 14.32 35.84 -29.57
C LEU A 252 14.45 37.26 -29.01
N ARG A 253 13.95 38.24 -29.78
CA ARG A 253 14.05 39.66 -29.48
C ARG A 253 12.78 40.30 -28.96
N TYR A 254 11.64 39.69 -29.25
CA TYR A 254 10.36 40.34 -29.05
C TYR A 254 9.34 39.41 -28.40
N PHE A 255 8.54 40.00 -27.54
CA PHE A 255 7.31 39.42 -27.02
C PHE A 255 6.19 40.42 -27.26
N SER A 256 5.14 40.01 -27.99
CA SER A 256 4.03 40.88 -28.35
C SER A 256 2.70 40.19 -28.07
N VAL A 257 1.80 40.91 -27.46
CA VAL A 257 0.39 40.54 -27.28
C VAL A 257 -0.45 41.38 -28.24
N PHE A 258 -1.19 40.72 -29.10
CA PHE A 258 -1.99 41.35 -30.16
C PHE A 258 -3.45 40.93 -30.09
N SER A 259 -4.36 41.93 -30.15
CA SER A 259 -5.80 41.68 -30.29
C SER A 259 -6.17 41.62 -31.76
N LEU A 260 -6.72 40.48 -32.17
CA LEU A 260 -7.25 40.30 -33.53
C LEU A 260 -8.47 41.16 -33.79
N ARG A 261 -9.34 41.35 -32.81
CA ARG A 261 -10.56 42.14 -32.92
C ARG A 261 -10.26 43.64 -33.01
N GLN A 262 -9.37 44.15 -32.17
CA GLN A 262 -9.00 45.55 -32.17
C GLN A 262 -7.94 45.88 -33.20
N ASN A 263 -7.32 44.85 -33.80
CA ASN A 263 -6.22 44.95 -34.74
C ASN A 263 -5.08 45.85 -34.26
N LYS A 264 -4.72 45.72 -32.97
CA LYS A 264 -3.66 46.50 -32.33
C LYS A 264 -2.83 45.67 -31.33
N ILE A 265 -1.62 46.13 -31.07
CA ILE A 265 -0.71 45.63 -30.03
C ILE A 265 -1.26 46.13 -28.69
N LEU A 266 -1.46 45.14 -27.77
CA LEU A 266 -1.84 45.40 -26.39
C LEU A 266 -0.65 45.55 -25.49
N PHE A 267 0.39 44.75 -25.76
CA PHE A 267 1.67 44.76 -25.00
C PHE A 267 2.81 44.43 -25.93
N HIS A 268 3.96 45.07 -25.76
CA HIS A 268 5.18 44.81 -26.53
C HIS A 268 6.42 44.98 -25.67
N GLN A 269 7.32 43.99 -25.76
CA GLN A 269 8.59 44.00 -25.05
C GLN A 269 9.73 43.61 -25.98
N HIS A 270 10.85 44.34 -25.92
CA HIS A 270 12.06 44.05 -26.63
C HIS A 270 13.14 43.49 -25.70
N PHE A 271 13.88 42.45 -26.13
CA PHE A 271 14.98 41.83 -25.41
C PHE A 271 16.31 41.98 -26.15
N GLN A 272 17.41 42.01 -25.41
CA GLN A 272 18.74 41.99 -25.99
C GLN A 272 19.03 40.63 -26.61
N HIS A 273 19.60 40.59 -27.82
CA HIS A 273 19.79 39.37 -28.60
C HIS A 273 21.08 38.61 -28.17
N GLN A 274 20.93 37.27 -28.02
CA GLN A 274 22.04 36.30 -28.01
C GLN A 274 21.88 35.33 -29.18
N LYS A 275 22.98 35.00 -29.88
CA LYS A 275 23.00 34.03 -31.00
C LYS A 275 22.71 32.62 -30.46
N ASN A 276 22.03 31.78 -31.31
CA ASN A 276 21.80 30.35 -31.06
C ASN A 276 20.90 29.99 -29.83
N SER A 277 19.75 30.60 -29.75
CA SER A 277 18.83 30.44 -28.63
C SER A 277 17.51 29.88 -29.10
N PHE A 278 16.79 29.27 -28.20
CA PHE A 278 15.43 28.76 -28.36
C PHE A 278 14.42 29.73 -27.73
N VAL A 279 13.18 29.66 -28.18
CA VAL A 279 12.04 30.35 -27.58
C VAL A 279 11.04 29.28 -27.18
N SER A 280 10.50 29.38 -25.99
CA SER A 280 9.45 28.53 -25.50
C SER A 280 8.31 29.33 -24.90
N LEU A 281 7.09 28.88 -25.10
CA LEU A 281 5.86 29.49 -24.60
C LEU A 281 4.96 28.42 -23.97
N GLN A 282 4.43 28.74 -22.81
CA GLN A 282 3.43 27.90 -22.14
C GLN A 282 2.42 28.80 -21.41
N SER A 283 1.13 28.48 -21.54
CA SER A 283 0.09 29.11 -20.73
C SER A 283 -0.19 28.29 -19.46
N ASP A 284 -0.43 29.01 -18.36
CA ASP A 284 -1.00 28.39 -17.16
C ASP A 284 -2.54 28.20 -17.31
N ALA A 285 -3.15 27.58 -16.31
CA ALA A 285 -4.61 27.36 -16.27
C ALA A 285 -5.42 28.67 -16.19
N LYS A 286 -4.80 29.78 -15.78
CA LYS A 286 -5.41 31.12 -15.68
C LYS A 286 -5.24 31.95 -16.95
N GLY A 287 -4.48 31.42 -17.92
CA GLY A 287 -4.16 32.10 -19.20
C GLY A 287 -2.94 33.05 -19.13
N ASN A 288 -2.21 33.11 -18.02
CA ASN A 288 -0.94 33.80 -17.98
C ASN A 288 0.14 33.00 -18.73
N ILE A 289 1.21 33.64 -19.12
CA ILE A 289 2.20 33.08 -20.04
C ILE A 289 3.58 33.00 -19.40
N TYR A 290 4.12 31.81 -19.43
CA TYR A 290 5.56 31.61 -19.26
C TYR A 290 6.26 31.72 -20.60
N TYR A 291 7.28 32.54 -20.65
CA TYR A 291 8.10 32.77 -21.82
C TYR A 291 9.57 32.51 -21.46
N GLY A 292 10.19 31.62 -22.21
CA GLY A 292 11.61 31.32 -22.09
C GLY A 292 12.42 31.77 -23.28
N ASN A 293 13.60 32.34 -23.06
CA ASN A 293 14.57 32.66 -24.08
C ASN A 293 16.02 32.47 -23.58
N ALA A 294 17.01 32.93 -24.34
CA ALA A 294 18.41 32.81 -23.98
C ALA A 294 18.79 33.45 -22.63
N ASN A 295 18.14 34.54 -22.28
CA ASN A 295 18.46 35.34 -21.09
C ASN A 295 17.81 34.71 -19.81
N GLY A 296 16.83 33.79 -19.96
CA GLY A 296 16.11 33.16 -18.87
C GLY A 296 14.62 33.07 -19.11
N GLY A 297 13.89 32.94 -18.02
CA GLY A 297 12.43 32.84 -18.01
C GLY A 297 11.77 34.16 -17.64
N TYR A 298 10.56 34.32 -18.17
CA TYR A 298 9.68 35.46 -17.85
C TYR A 298 8.27 34.95 -17.61
N TYR A 299 7.55 35.64 -16.75
CA TYR A 299 6.15 35.42 -16.47
C TYR A 299 5.35 36.65 -16.86
N PHE A 300 4.38 36.47 -17.75
CA PHE A 300 3.48 37.51 -18.18
C PHE A 300 2.09 37.33 -17.61
N ASN A 301 1.68 38.27 -16.74
CA ASN A 301 0.33 38.31 -16.21
C ASN A 301 -0.59 38.99 -17.22
N ILE A 302 -1.51 38.22 -17.83
CA ILE A 302 -2.37 38.73 -18.90
C ILE A 302 -3.43 39.75 -18.40
N LYS A 303 -3.85 39.63 -17.14
CA LYS A 303 -4.82 40.56 -16.56
C LYS A 303 -4.19 41.91 -16.24
N GLU A 304 -2.97 41.89 -15.74
CA GLU A 304 -2.22 43.10 -15.37
C GLU A 304 -1.50 43.72 -16.57
N MET A 305 -1.40 42.99 -17.70
CA MET A 305 -0.58 43.34 -18.85
C MET A 305 0.86 43.66 -18.43
N LYS A 306 1.41 42.86 -17.52
CA LYS A 306 2.73 43.09 -16.93
C LYS A 306 3.60 41.85 -17.04
N MET A 307 4.88 42.10 -17.34
CA MET A 307 5.91 41.06 -17.44
C MET A 307 6.85 41.14 -16.22
N TYR A 308 7.17 39.97 -15.68
CA TYR A 308 8.12 39.79 -14.60
C TYR A 308 9.30 38.95 -15.08
N SER A 309 10.50 39.25 -14.64
CA SER A 309 11.64 38.33 -14.83
C SER A 309 11.57 37.20 -13.82
N VAL A 310 11.87 35.98 -14.25
CA VAL A 310 11.96 34.82 -13.36
C VAL A 310 13.37 34.71 -12.79
N ASP A 311 13.52 34.96 -11.49
CA ASP A 311 14.77 34.77 -10.75
C ASP A 311 14.74 33.36 -10.10
N ALA A 312 15.36 32.41 -10.79
CA ALA A 312 15.31 31.00 -10.41
C ALA A 312 16.47 30.64 -9.47
N HIS A 313 16.15 29.95 -8.38
CA HIS A 313 17.10 29.40 -7.42
C HIS A 313 17.08 27.86 -7.44
N PRO A 314 18.19 27.15 -7.17
CA PRO A 314 19.51 27.71 -6.72
C PRO A 314 20.37 28.30 -7.83
N ALA A 315 20.05 28.10 -9.10
CA ALA A 315 20.78 28.65 -10.23
C ALA A 315 19.86 29.16 -11.33
N PRO A 316 20.21 30.23 -12.06
CA PRO A 316 19.41 30.71 -13.17
C PRO A 316 19.39 29.68 -14.30
N VAL A 317 18.21 29.21 -14.69
CA VAL A 317 18.01 28.33 -15.85
C VAL A 317 17.96 29.21 -17.10
N ARG A 318 18.89 28.99 -18.02
CA ARG A 318 18.96 29.69 -19.31
C ARG A 318 18.55 28.75 -20.45
N ASN A 319 18.22 29.35 -21.59
CA ASN A 319 17.87 28.62 -22.82
C ASN A 319 16.76 27.57 -22.60
N TRP A 320 15.60 28.01 -22.14
CA TRP A 320 14.44 27.16 -21.96
C TRP A 320 14.02 26.57 -23.31
N LEU A 321 14.14 25.25 -23.43
CA LEU A 321 13.92 24.54 -24.69
C LEU A 321 12.44 24.18 -24.90
N CYS A 322 11.83 23.58 -23.90
CA CYS A 322 10.38 23.34 -23.90
C CYS A 322 9.79 23.42 -22.48
N MET A 323 8.51 23.66 -22.42
CA MET A 323 7.74 23.76 -21.19
C MET A 323 6.41 23.01 -21.31
N CYS A 324 5.94 22.50 -20.19
CA CYS A 324 4.60 21.92 -20.07
C CYS A 324 4.04 22.25 -18.69
N ALA A 325 2.85 22.81 -18.64
CA ALA A 325 2.09 22.90 -17.39
C ALA A 325 1.20 21.67 -17.27
N ASP A 326 1.37 20.91 -16.21
CA ASP A 326 0.55 19.74 -15.93
C ASP A 326 -0.81 20.13 -15.30
N LYS A 327 -1.69 19.13 -15.15
CA LYS A 327 -3.04 19.32 -14.58
C LYS A 327 -3.03 19.76 -13.12
N ASP A 328 -1.94 19.51 -12.41
CA ASP A 328 -1.79 19.78 -10.98
C ASP A 328 -1.21 21.19 -10.71
N GLY A 329 -0.79 21.90 -11.76
CA GLY A 329 -0.19 23.23 -11.69
C GLY A 329 1.32 23.23 -11.46
N MET A 330 1.99 22.13 -11.87
CA MET A 330 3.44 22.05 -11.95
C MET A 330 3.88 22.47 -13.35
N LEU A 331 4.78 23.43 -13.43
CA LEU A 331 5.44 23.80 -14.68
C LEU A 331 6.73 22.99 -14.82
N TRP A 332 6.81 22.19 -15.86
CA TRP A 332 7.98 21.42 -16.27
C TRP A 332 8.76 22.20 -17.30
N ILE A 333 10.06 22.32 -17.12
CA ILE A 333 10.95 23.09 -17.97
C ILE A 333 12.15 22.22 -18.32
N SER A 334 12.48 22.14 -19.59
CA SER A 334 13.76 21.59 -20.04
C SER A 334 14.67 22.70 -20.53
N SER A 335 15.97 22.52 -20.40
CA SER A 335 16.98 23.44 -20.91
C SER A 335 17.79 22.83 -22.05
N ASN A 336 18.40 23.68 -22.88
CA ASN A 336 19.33 23.20 -23.91
C ASN A 336 20.71 22.83 -23.34
N GLN A 337 20.90 22.99 -22.03
CA GLN A 337 22.16 22.63 -21.36
C GLN A 337 22.30 21.11 -21.11
N SER A 338 21.25 20.33 -21.43
CA SER A 338 21.22 18.86 -21.29
C SER A 338 21.44 18.36 -19.85
N ASP A 339 21.01 19.16 -18.90
CA ASP A 339 21.15 18.91 -17.46
C ASP A 339 19.91 18.27 -16.83
N GLY A 340 18.81 18.14 -17.56
CA GLY A 340 17.58 17.48 -17.12
C GLY A 340 16.36 18.40 -17.14
N LEU A 341 15.47 18.18 -16.18
CA LEU A 341 14.19 18.83 -16.04
C LEU A 341 14.17 19.71 -14.82
N TYR A 342 13.62 20.90 -14.95
CA TYR A 342 13.33 21.79 -13.84
C TYR A 342 11.82 21.84 -13.59
N LEU A 343 11.44 21.90 -12.33
CA LEU A 343 10.06 21.86 -11.88
C LEU A 343 9.74 23.10 -11.09
N TYR A 344 8.63 23.73 -11.41
CA TYR A 344 8.13 24.88 -10.67
C TYR A 344 6.66 24.66 -10.30
N ASP A 345 6.35 24.73 -9.02
CA ASP A 345 4.97 24.64 -8.51
C ASP A 345 4.32 26.01 -8.54
N GLU A 346 3.42 26.25 -9.52
CA GLU A 346 2.68 27.51 -9.65
C GLU A 346 1.80 27.83 -8.42
N ARG A 347 1.47 26.83 -7.62
CA ARG A 347 0.67 27.04 -6.42
C ARG A 347 1.41 27.82 -5.36
N LYS A 348 2.75 27.82 -5.39
CA LYS A 348 3.59 28.65 -4.52
C LYS A 348 3.34 30.13 -4.71
N LEU A 349 2.92 30.58 -5.91
CA LEU A 349 2.52 31.95 -6.19
C LEU A 349 1.22 32.38 -5.49
N ARG A 350 0.48 31.45 -4.89
CA ARG A 350 -0.73 31.79 -4.14
C ARG A 350 -0.40 32.43 -2.80
N PHE A 351 0.81 32.22 -2.29
CA PHE A 351 1.37 32.93 -1.14
C PHE A 351 2.13 34.15 -1.61
N LYS A 352 1.62 35.32 -1.27
CA LYS A 352 2.26 36.60 -1.57
C LYS A 352 3.22 36.95 -0.43
N ASN A 353 4.50 36.77 -0.66
CA ASN A 353 5.52 36.97 0.37
C ASN A 353 6.11 38.37 0.31
N THR A 354 6.46 38.91 1.46
CA THR A 354 7.25 40.17 1.60
C THR A 354 8.35 39.94 2.63
N GLN A 355 9.44 40.67 2.46
CA GLN A 355 10.60 40.63 3.37
C GLN A 355 10.33 41.37 4.71
N HIS A 356 9.17 42.03 4.83
CA HIS A 356 8.85 42.81 6.00
C HIS A 356 7.89 42.03 6.90
N HIS A 357 8.12 42.06 8.17
CA HIS A 357 7.28 41.51 9.23
C HIS A 357 7.14 42.52 10.38
N GLY A 358 6.17 42.36 11.25
CA GLY A 358 5.93 43.24 12.38
C GLY A 358 4.45 43.39 12.70
N TYR A 359 4.03 44.52 13.19
CA TYR A 359 2.62 44.80 13.56
C TYR A 359 1.81 45.23 12.34
N TYR A 360 0.69 44.56 12.08
CA TYR A 360 -0.17 44.80 10.94
C TYR A 360 -1.35 45.65 11.29
N GLN A 361 -1.71 46.55 10.37
CA GLN A 361 -2.98 47.25 10.42
C GLN A 361 -3.56 47.46 9.01
N TYR A 362 -4.87 47.38 8.87
CA TYR A 362 -5.58 47.70 7.64
C TYR A 362 -5.98 49.16 7.66
N LEU A 363 -5.31 49.98 6.84
CA LEU A 363 -5.45 51.41 6.79
C LEU A 363 -5.61 51.87 5.34
N ASN A 364 -6.62 52.70 5.08
CA ASN A 364 -6.90 53.26 3.76
C ASN A 364 -6.86 52.22 2.61
N GLY A 365 -7.59 51.09 2.80
CA GLY A 365 -7.71 50.06 1.78
C GLY A 365 -6.50 49.16 1.59
N LYS A 366 -5.43 49.34 2.36
CA LYS A 366 -4.17 48.53 2.27
C LYS A 366 -3.73 48.04 3.63
N VAL A 367 -3.02 46.89 3.62
CA VAL A 367 -2.33 46.42 4.81
C VAL A 367 -1.01 47.11 4.94
N LYS A 368 -0.77 47.71 6.09
CA LYS A 368 0.49 48.36 6.45
C LYS A 368 1.15 47.60 7.60
N ILE A 369 2.47 47.41 7.49
CA ILE A 369 3.29 46.81 8.51
C ILE A 369 4.16 47.87 9.12
N PHE A 370 4.22 47.87 10.44
CA PHE A 370 5.23 48.62 11.13
C PHE A 370 6.40 47.71 11.51
N ALA A 371 7.45 47.73 10.72
CA ALA A 371 8.65 46.93 10.90
C ALA A 371 9.55 47.50 11.99
N GLN A 372 10.14 46.66 12.81
CA GLN A 372 10.84 47.02 14.03
C GLN A 372 12.06 47.96 13.83
N ASN A 373 12.63 48.09 12.67
CA ASN A 373 13.87 48.82 12.44
C ASN A 373 13.78 49.99 11.45
N PHE A 374 12.57 50.43 11.07
CA PHE A 374 12.40 51.42 10.06
C PHE A 374 11.42 52.53 10.52
N ASN A 375 11.82 53.77 10.41
CA ASN A 375 10.93 54.93 10.51
C ASN A 375 9.95 54.97 9.32
N SER A 376 9.40 53.82 8.97
CA SER A 376 8.56 53.66 7.79
C SER A 376 7.55 52.53 7.97
N LEU A 377 6.48 52.62 7.19
CA LEU A 377 5.49 51.55 7.06
C LEU A 377 5.72 50.80 5.75
N ALA A 378 5.74 49.51 5.79
CA ALA A 378 5.70 48.68 4.57
C ALA A 378 4.27 48.40 4.15
N VAL A 379 3.99 48.44 2.85
CA VAL A 379 2.67 48.09 2.28
C VAL A 379 2.72 46.67 1.74
N ILE A 380 1.75 45.85 2.14
CA ILE A 380 1.62 44.47 1.65
C ILE A 380 0.61 44.41 0.49
N PRO A 381 0.87 43.64 -0.55
CA PRO A 381 2.07 42.80 -0.82
C PRO A 381 3.19 43.55 -1.56
N GLU A 382 3.04 44.86 -1.77
CA GLU A 382 3.91 45.65 -2.67
C GLU A 382 5.35 45.78 -2.13
N GLY A 383 5.56 45.55 -0.82
CA GLY A 383 6.86 45.75 -0.17
C GLY A 383 7.33 47.21 -0.15
N LYS A 384 6.47 48.12 -0.58
CA LYS A 384 6.82 49.55 -0.69
C LYS A 384 6.95 50.17 0.69
N LEU A 385 8.08 50.78 0.97
CA LEU A 385 8.32 51.56 2.20
C LEU A 385 7.72 52.97 2.10
N LEU A 386 6.94 53.33 3.09
CA LEU A 386 6.36 54.64 3.25
C LEU A 386 6.99 55.31 4.48
N PRO A 387 7.87 56.30 4.32
CA PRO A 387 8.52 56.95 5.45
C PRO A 387 7.51 57.73 6.31
N LEU A 388 7.72 57.65 7.62
CA LEU A 388 6.98 58.45 8.57
C LEU A 388 7.56 59.85 8.60
N LYS A 389 6.70 60.86 8.49
CA LYS A 389 7.09 62.28 8.45
C LYS A 389 6.92 62.88 9.86
N PHE A 390 8.03 63.01 10.56
CA PHE A 390 8.08 63.62 11.90
C PHE A 390 8.20 65.14 11.84
N LYS A 391 7.64 65.78 12.83
CA LYS A 391 7.97 67.20 13.08
C LYS A 391 9.41 67.29 13.62
N ALA A 392 10.11 68.39 13.42
CA ALA A 392 11.47 68.60 13.90
C ALA A 392 11.62 68.26 15.39
N GLY A 393 12.62 67.47 15.73
CA GLY A 393 12.92 67.07 17.12
C GLY A 393 12.28 65.78 17.59
N TYR A 394 11.48 65.11 16.74
CA TYR A 394 10.87 63.80 17.06
C TYR A 394 11.47 62.70 16.23
N ASN A 395 11.92 61.63 16.89
CA ASN A 395 12.43 60.39 16.26
C ASN A 395 11.87 59.19 16.99
N LEU A 396 11.56 58.11 16.24
CA LEU A 396 11.21 56.83 16.83
C LEU A 396 12.47 56.04 17.13
N PHE A 397 12.57 55.50 18.34
CA PHE A 397 13.70 54.64 18.74
C PHE A 397 13.34 53.13 18.74
N ILE A 398 12.33 52.73 19.47
CA ILE A 398 11.90 51.33 19.53
C ILE A 398 10.38 51.29 19.45
N PRO A 399 9.80 50.96 18.31
CA PRO A 399 8.36 50.79 18.17
C PRO A 399 7.84 49.58 18.98
N LYS A 400 6.71 49.75 19.61
CA LYS A 400 6.04 48.71 20.39
C LYS A 400 4.77 48.21 19.73
N ARG A 401 3.92 49.06 19.17
CA ARG A 401 2.68 48.69 18.49
C ARG A 401 2.23 49.72 17.46
N LEU A 402 1.57 49.21 16.42
CA LEU A 402 0.78 50.00 15.48
C LEU A 402 -0.70 49.76 15.80
N LEU A 403 -1.45 50.84 16.05
CA LEU A 403 -2.86 50.80 16.44
C LEU A 403 -3.69 51.60 15.45
N LYS A 404 -4.84 51.03 15.04
CA LYS A 404 -5.82 51.76 14.24
C LYS A 404 -6.65 52.66 15.16
N GLU A 405 -6.76 53.95 14.82
CA GLU A 405 -7.68 54.87 15.48
C GLU A 405 -8.91 55.12 14.61
N SER A 406 -8.70 55.31 13.30
CA SER A 406 -9.74 55.42 12.28
C SER A 406 -9.21 54.96 10.94
N ASP A 407 -10.01 55.04 9.88
CA ASP A 407 -9.51 54.71 8.53
C ASP A 407 -8.50 55.72 8.02
N SER A 408 -8.54 56.99 8.56
CA SER A 408 -7.66 58.07 8.19
C SER A 408 -6.52 58.33 9.17
N THR A 409 -6.56 57.76 10.39
CA THR A 409 -5.55 58.00 11.42
C THR A 409 -5.11 56.71 12.10
N PHE A 410 -3.84 56.68 12.50
CA PHE A 410 -3.27 55.56 13.25
C PHE A 410 -2.35 56.09 14.35
N LEU A 411 -2.13 55.22 15.34
CA LEU A 411 -1.31 55.47 16.49
C LEU A 411 -0.13 54.55 16.53
N ILE A 412 1.03 55.05 16.91
CA ILE A 412 2.27 54.27 17.16
C ILE A 412 2.66 54.51 18.61
N THR A 413 2.81 53.43 19.35
CA THR A 413 3.44 53.45 20.68
C THR A 413 4.92 53.07 20.58
N THR A 414 5.79 53.87 21.22
CA THR A 414 7.24 53.66 21.14
C THR A 414 7.90 54.06 22.41
N PHE A 415 9.08 53.46 22.66
CA PHE A 415 9.97 53.81 23.77
C PHE A 415 11.07 54.78 23.28
N HIS A 416 11.27 55.87 23.99
CA HIS A 416 12.38 56.81 23.76
C HIS A 416 13.61 56.36 24.54
N GLY A 417 14.80 56.28 23.87
CA GLY A 417 16.02 55.72 24.41
C GLY A 417 16.69 56.45 25.58
N ASP A 418 16.31 57.72 25.79
CA ASP A 418 16.95 58.62 26.80
C ASP A 418 16.22 58.61 28.16
N ASN A 419 15.69 57.43 28.61
CA ASN A 419 14.88 57.33 29.84
C ASN A 419 13.63 58.19 29.90
N ASN A 420 13.16 58.71 28.79
CA ASN A 420 12.01 59.59 28.72
C ASN A 420 10.64 58.93 28.66
N GLY A 421 10.61 57.61 28.80
CA GLY A 421 9.37 56.81 28.92
C GLY A 421 8.70 56.47 27.58
N LEU A 422 7.46 56.06 27.66
CA LEU A 422 6.64 55.60 26.52
C LEU A 422 5.87 56.78 25.92
N TRP A 423 5.81 56.83 24.60
CA TRP A 423 5.14 57.88 23.85
C TRP A 423 4.09 57.30 22.91
N LEU A 424 3.00 58.05 22.71
CA LEU A 424 1.96 57.83 21.73
C LEU A 424 2.07 58.90 20.64
N TYR A 425 2.37 58.43 19.43
CA TYR A 425 2.38 59.23 18.24
C TYR A 425 1.14 58.97 17.42
N ARG A 426 0.46 60.07 16.95
CA ARG A 426 -0.69 60.02 16.06
C ARG A 426 -0.27 60.47 14.67
N PHE A 427 -0.59 59.72 13.67
CA PHE A 427 -0.32 60.02 12.26
C PHE A 427 -1.58 59.95 11.43
N ASN A 428 -1.62 60.72 10.33
CA ASN A 428 -2.65 60.61 9.31
C ASN A 428 -2.29 59.49 8.29
N HIS A 429 -3.19 59.24 7.33
CA HIS A 429 -2.98 58.21 6.30
C HIS A 429 -1.81 58.54 5.34
N GLU A 430 -1.37 59.80 5.25
CA GLU A 430 -0.23 60.29 4.48
C GLU A 430 1.09 60.21 5.27
N GLN A 431 1.07 59.64 6.45
CA GLN A 431 2.16 59.45 7.39
C GLN A 431 2.72 60.74 8.02
N ASP A 432 1.93 61.83 7.98
CA ASP A 432 2.29 63.07 8.69
C ASP A 432 1.89 62.95 10.15
N MET A 433 2.82 63.40 11.03
CA MET A 433 2.63 63.37 12.46
C MET A 433 1.64 64.48 12.89
N LEU A 434 0.53 64.08 13.50
CA LEU A 434 -0.51 65.00 14.00
C LEU A 434 -0.23 65.46 15.43
N SER A 435 0.12 64.52 16.32
CA SER A 435 0.43 64.77 17.72
C SER A 435 1.37 63.76 18.31
N ALA A 436 2.01 64.12 19.43
CA ALA A 436 2.80 63.21 20.26
C ALA A 436 2.48 63.49 21.73
N VAL A 437 2.23 62.44 22.51
CA VAL A 437 1.86 62.52 23.92
C VAL A 437 2.65 61.51 24.70
N LYS A 438 3.23 61.91 25.85
CA LYS A 438 3.88 61.00 26.78
C LYS A 438 2.81 60.25 27.54
N LEU A 439 2.96 58.90 27.58
CA LEU A 439 2.08 58.05 28.32
C LEU A 439 2.54 57.80 29.76
N ASP A 440 1.63 57.74 30.72
CA ASP A 440 1.91 57.17 32.02
C ASP A 440 2.33 55.71 31.79
N SER A 441 3.35 55.24 32.53
CA SER A 441 4.01 53.94 32.21
C SER A 441 3.01 52.79 32.11
N SER A 442 2.94 52.21 30.88
CA SER A 442 2.19 51.00 30.59
C SER A 442 2.93 50.14 29.56
N TRP A 443 2.68 48.83 29.56
CA TRP A 443 3.51 47.89 28.79
C TRP A 443 2.90 47.42 27.46
N HIS A 444 1.58 47.22 27.44
CA HIS A 444 0.84 46.78 26.25
C HIS A 444 -0.30 47.74 25.97
N HIS A 445 -0.42 48.23 24.76
CA HIS A 445 -1.49 49.12 24.35
C HIS A 445 -2.34 48.49 23.27
N PHE A 446 -3.63 48.77 23.32
CA PHE A 446 -4.59 48.37 22.29
C PHE A 446 -5.76 49.38 22.26
N THR A 447 -6.50 49.35 21.19
CA THR A 447 -7.71 50.16 21.06
C THR A 447 -8.93 49.26 21.04
N ASP A 448 -10.04 49.67 21.71
CA ASP A 448 -11.32 49.00 21.57
C ASP A 448 -12.01 49.39 20.25
N ALA A 449 -13.21 48.83 19.97
CA ALA A 449 -13.97 49.10 18.76
C ALA A 449 -14.44 50.55 18.69
N GLN A 450 -14.58 51.26 19.84
CA GLN A 450 -14.91 52.66 19.94
C GLN A 450 -13.68 53.57 19.78
N GLY A 451 -12.48 52.99 19.63
CA GLY A 451 -11.22 53.68 19.51
C GLY A 451 -10.66 54.20 20.83
N ASN A 452 -11.17 53.84 22.01
CA ASN A 452 -10.54 54.15 23.29
C ASN A 452 -9.21 53.44 23.44
N LEU A 453 -8.24 54.12 24.04
CA LEU A 453 -6.92 53.56 24.30
C LEU A 453 -6.91 52.84 25.65
N TRP A 454 -6.50 51.60 25.61
CA TRP A 454 -6.33 50.77 26.77
C TRP A 454 -4.85 50.35 26.90
N GLY A 455 -4.43 50.11 28.13
CA GLY A 455 -3.07 49.69 28.42
C GLY A 455 -3.00 48.74 29.62
N LEU A 456 -1.88 48.08 29.77
CA LEU A 456 -1.56 47.27 30.91
C LEU A 456 -0.47 47.99 31.72
N TYR A 457 -0.78 48.27 32.95
CA TYR A 457 0.09 48.95 33.89
C TYR A 457 0.58 47.96 34.96
N ALA A 458 1.90 47.85 35.13
CA ALA A 458 2.44 47.16 36.28
C ALA A 458 2.52 48.17 37.43
N SER A 459 1.64 48.01 38.41
CA SER A 459 1.74 48.68 39.71
C SER A 459 2.97 48.18 40.45
N PRO A 460 3.54 48.84 41.44
CA PRO A 460 4.63 48.22 42.18
C PRO A 460 4.23 46.81 42.54
N LEU A 461 5.02 45.87 42.04
CA LEU A 461 4.83 44.40 42.04
C LEU A 461 4.08 43.91 43.30
N PRO A 462 3.14 42.95 43.20
CA PRO A 462 2.89 42.02 42.08
C PRO A 462 1.56 42.18 41.37
N THR A 463 0.97 43.38 41.28
CA THR A 463 -0.39 43.58 40.68
C THR A 463 -0.35 44.22 39.33
N ILE A 464 -1.01 43.56 38.33
CA ILE A 464 -1.25 44.12 37.02
C ILE A 464 -2.62 44.76 37.00
N VAL A 465 -2.68 45.86 36.33
CA VAL A 465 -3.86 46.69 36.23
C VAL A 465 -4.17 46.96 34.73
N LEU A 466 -5.37 46.62 34.30
CA LEU A 466 -5.89 47.10 33.02
C LEU A 466 -6.28 48.57 33.21
N VAL A 467 -5.79 49.42 32.31
CA VAL A 467 -6.04 50.88 32.42
C VAL A 467 -6.65 51.42 31.11
N GLN A 468 -7.56 52.30 31.25
CA GLN A 468 -8.05 53.13 30.17
C GLN A 468 -7.29 54.47 30.18
N ILE A 469 -6.83 54.90 29.02
CA ILE A 469 -5.93 56.04 28.88
C ILE A 469 -6.56 57.13 28.00
N ASP A 470 -6.49 58.35 28.43
CA ASP A 470 -6.85 59.51 27.60
C ASP A 470 -5.78 59.73 26.50
N LYS A 471 -6.18 59.60 25.26
CA LYS A 471 -5.30 59.73 24.11
C LYS A 471 -4.76 61.17 23.91
N SER A 472 -5.41 62.17 24.50
CA SER A 472 -5.00 63.57 24.37
C SER A 472 -4.00 63.99 25.42
N THR A 473 -4.09 63.47 26.61
CA THR A 473 -3.24 63.83 27.77
C THR A 473 -2.22 62.74 28.14
N GLY A 474 -2.46 61.52 27.69
CA GLY A 474 -1.64 60.33 28.06
C GLY A 474 -1.90 59.85 29.49
N LYS A 475 -2.86 60.42 30.22
CA LYS A 475 -3.17 60.10 31.60
C LYS A 475 -4.10 58.91 31.73
N ILE A 476 -3.95 58.14 32.82
CA ILE A 476 -4.86 57.05 33.14
C ILE A 476 -6.20 57.60 33.63
N LEU A 477 -7.30 57.21 32.95
CA LEU A 477 -8.67 57.55 33.31
C LEU A 477 -9.25 56.56 34.34
N HIS A 478 -9.13 55.28 34.09
CA HIS A 478 -9.68 54.21 34.89
C HIS A 478 -8.68 53.11 35.13
N ARG A 479 -8.79 52.43 36.27
CA ARG A 479 -7.90 51.33 36.68
C ARG A 479 -8.73 50.10 37.07
N PHE A 480 -8.41 48.96 36.53
CA PHE A 480 -9.08 47.68 36.77
C PHE A 480 -8.04 46.61 37.10
N PRO A 481 -7.80 46.33 38.41
CA PRO A 481 -6.78 45.32 38.78
C PRO A 481 -7.19 43.92 38.32
N PHE A 482 -6.25 43.19 37.83
CA PHE A 482 -6.42 41.76 37.55
C PHE A 482 -6.69 41.01 38.87
N PRO A 483 -7.48 39.91 38.80
CA PRO A 483 -7.76 39.11 40.00
C PRO A 483 -6.44 38.62 40.61
N LYS A 484 -6.37 38.63 41.92
CA LYS A 484 -5.19 38.12 42.63
C LYS A 484 -4.90 36.67 42.21
N SER A 485 -3.88 36.50 41.41
CA SER A 485 -3.32 35.20 41.06
C SER A 485 -1.86 35.23 41.54
N ASN A 486 -1.36 34.13 42.06
CA ASN A 486 0.06 33.94 42.31
C ASN A 486 0.78 33.93 40.98
N PHE A 487 1.18 35.09 40.48
CA PHE A 487 1.99 35.21 39.31
C PHE A 487 3.40 34.72 39.68
N ILE A 488 3.80 33.61 39.07
CA ILE A 488 5.13 33.01 39.28
C ILE A 488 6.24 33.86 38.61
N HIS A 489 5.87 34.71 37.64
CA HIS A 489 6.78 35.60 36.97
C HIS A 489 6.40 37.06 37.23
N GLU A 490 7.41 37.93 37.34
CA GLU A 490 7.28 39.37 37.64
C GLU A 490 6.38 40.13 36.63
N TYR A 491 6.03 39.53 35.45
CA TYR A 491 5.22 40.17 34.41
C TYR A 491 4.21 39.16 33.86
N PRO A 492 2.89 39.39 33.98
CA PRO A 492 1.88 38.65 33.22
C PRO A 492 2.00 39.08 31.76
N PHE A 493 2.54 38.20 31.00
CA PHE A 493 2.70 38.38 29.57
C PHE A 493 1.33 38.14 28.92
N ILE A 494 0.67 39.19 28.45
CA ILE A 494 -0.50 39.02 27.56
C ILE A 494 0.01 38.67 26.18
N SER A 495 -0.40 37.53 25.73
CA SER A 495 0.03 36.95 24.45
C SER A 495 -0.93 37.24 23.31
N ASP A 496 -2.20 37.49 23.56
CA ASP A 496 -3.19 37.81 22.55
C ASP A 496 -4.39 38.51 23.17
N ILE A 497 -5.09 39.36 22.40
CA ILE A 497 -6.24 40.13 22.86
C ILE A 497 -7.31 40.09 21.78
N ILE A 498 -8.55 39.77 22.21
CA ILE A 498 -9.75 39.95 21.39
C ILE A 498 -10.69 40.89 22.17
N GLU A 499 -11.22 41.90 21.50
CA GLU A 499 -12.23 42.79 22.03
C GLU A 499 -13.49 42.76 21.15
N GLU A 500 -14.65 42.63 21.75
CA GLU A 500 -15.93 42.69 21.08
C GLU A 500 -17.00 43.16 22.05
N ASP A 501 -17.70 44.23 21.68
CA ASP A 501 -18.83 44.82 22.41
C ASP A 501 -18.54 45.13 23.91
N GLY A 502 -17.31 45.53 24.22
CA GLY A 502 -16.87 45.79 25.57
C GLY A 502 -16.47 44.56 26.40
N LEU A 503 -16.37 43.41 25.76
CA LEU A 503 -15.79 42.20 26.34
C LEU A 503 -14.35 42.02 25.84
N PHE A 504 -13.41 42.04 26.75
CA PHE A 504 -12.01 41.76 26.47
C PHE A 504 -11.66 40.33 26.85
N TRP A 505 -11.00 39.65 25.94
CA TRP A 505 -10.41 38.33 26.15
C TRP A 505 -8.91 38.44 26.07
N PHE A 506 -8.23 37.92 27.05
CA PHE A 506 -6.78 37.95 27.17
C PHE A 506 -6.23 36.51 27.21
N GLY A 507 -5.48 36.13 26.18
CA GLY A 507 -4.59 34.98 26.24
C GLY A 507 -3.36 35.39 27.04
N THR A 508 -3.00 34.63 28.06
CA THR A 508 -1.86 34.95 28.93
C THR A 508 -0.97 33.72 29.15
N LEU A 509 0.19 33.91 29.76
CA LEU A 509 1.03 32.80 30.21
C LEU A 509 0.49 32.12 31.49
N GLN A 510 -0.74 32.45 31.91
CA GLN A 510 -1.39 31.88 33.10
C GLN A 510 -2.88 31.56 32.84
N GLY A 511 -3.21 31.22 31.60
CA GLY A 511 -4.55 30.86 31.17
C GLY A 511 -5.26 31.94 30.38
N LEU A 512 -6.54 31.75 30.22
CA LEU A 512 -7.48 32.65 29.53
C LEU A 512 -8.20 33.51 30.55
N TYR A 513 -8.23 34.84 30.33
CA TYR A 513 -9.01 35.81 31.13
C TYR A 513 -10.02 36.51 30.27
N ARG A 514 -11.21 36.82 30.87
CA ARG A 514 -12.25 37.62 30.28
C ARG A 514 -12.54 38.83 31.21
N PHE A 515 -12.66 40.00 30.63
CA PHE A 515 -13.03 41.23 31.31
C PHE A 515 -14.24 41.88 30.65
N ASP A 516 -15.26 42.18 31.45
CA ASP A 516 -16.49 42.81 31.00
C ASP A 516 -16.54 44.27 31.47
N THR A 517 -16.49 45.22 30.54
CA THR A 517 -16.54 46.67 30.82
C THR A 517 -17.89 47.13 31.33
N LYS A 518 -18.96 46.38 30.98
CA LYS A 518 -20.36 46.74 31.27
C LYS A 518 -20.84 46.21 32.63
N ALA A 519 -20.11 45.31 33.25
CA ALA A 519 -20.50 44.73 34.55
C ALA A 519 -20.37 45.77 35.66
N ASN A 520 -21.38 45.94 36.49
CA ASN A 520 -21.44 46.97 37.57
C ASN A 520 -20.76 46.53 38.89
N GLU A 521 -20.42 45.24 39.03
CA GLU A 521 -19.81 44.72 40.25
C GLU A 521 -18.40 44.22 39.93
N ASP A 522 -17.40 44.64 40.71
CA ASP A 522 -16.01 44.25 40.49
C ASP A 522 -15.76 42.74 40.47
N GLY A 523 -16.52 41.97 41.27
CA GLY A 523 -16.42 40.52 41.35
C GLY A 523 -16.99 39.78 40.10
N LYS A 524 -17.84 40.44 39.29
CA LYS A 524 -18.44 39.88 38.07
C LYS A 524 -17.74 40.33 36.78
N ARG A 525 -16.83 41.31 36.88
CA ARG A 525 -16.09 41.83 35.72
C ARG A 525 -15.09 40.85 35.17
N TRP A 526 -14.49 40.05 36.01
CA TRP A 526 -13.45 39.13 35.64
C TRP A 526 -13.90 37.68 35.70
N GLN A 527 -13.58 36.92 34.66
CA GLN A 527 -13.65 35.45 34.60
C GLN A 527 -12.32 34.89 34.06
N TRP A 528 -11.95 33.67 34.47
CA TRP A 528 -10.72 33.06 34.01
C TRP A 528 -10.81 31.54 33.98
N TRP A 529 -10.02 30.96 33.06
CA TRP A 529 -9.86 29.51 32.86
C TRP A 529 -8.37 29.20 32.92
N LYS A 530 -7.98 28.26 33.80
CA LYS A 530 -6.62 27.85 34.07
C LYS A 530 -6.49 26.33 33.97
N LYS A 531 -5.24 25.85 33.94
CA LYS A 531 -4.91 24.44 34.00
C LYS A 531 -5.48 23.80 35.28
N ASP A 532 -6.18 22.67 35.11
CA ASP A 532 -6.61 21.82 36.18
C ASP A 532 -5.98 20.43 36.04
N THR A 533 -5.04 20.11 36.91
CA THR A 533 -4.33 18.84 36.93
C THR A 533 -5.17 17.66 37.45
N LYS A 534 -6.33 17.95 38.05
CA LYS A 534 -7.18 16.92 38.67
C LYS A 534 -8.17 16.30 37.67
N HIS A 535 -8.46 17.00 36.55
CA HIS A 535 -9.43 16.57 35.58
C HIS A 535 -8.80 16.52 34.18
N ASN A 536 -8.82 15.36 33.53
CA ASN A 536 -8.21 15.16 32.21
C ASN A 536 -8.86 15.92 31.05
N ASN A 537 -10.07 16.46 31.23
CA ASN A 537 -10.84 17.15 30.20
C ASN A 537 -10.82 18.68 30.37
N THR A 538 -9.87 19.22 31.09
CA THR A 538 -9.69 20.65 31.27
C THR A 538 -8.46 21.15 30.55
N LEU A 539 -8.19 22.46 30.64
CA LEU A 539 -7.00 23.06 30.01
C LEU A 539 -5.72 22.38 30.55
N ARG A 540 -4.88 21.88 29.65
CA ARG A 540 -3.63 21.14 30.00
C ARG A 540 -2.42 22.07 30.15
N ASP A 541 -2.52 23.31 29.66
CA ASP A 541 -1.45 24.29 29.67
C ASP A 541 -2.02 25.69 29.97
N ASP A 542 -1.33 26.46 30.78
CA ASP A 542 -1.62 27.86 31.06
C ASP A 542 -0.91 28.83 30.09
N LEU A 543 0.09 28.36 29.33
CA LEU A 543 0.88 29.18 28.41
C LEU A 543 0.11 29.39 27.10
N ILE A 544 -0.91 30.24 27.11
CA ILE A 544 -1.74 30.56 25.95
C ILE A 544 -1.05 31.65 25.13
N PHE A 545 -0.68 31.34 23.88
CA PHE A 545 -0.02 32.28 22.95
C PHE A 545 -0.99 33.00 22.04
N SER A 546 -2.05 32.33 21.61
CA SER A 546 -3.06 32.94 20.75
C SER A 546 -4.46 32.47 21.10
N ILE A 547 -5.42 33.33 20.86
CA ILE A 547 -6.85 33.06 21.05
C ILE A 547 -7.61 33.35 19.75
N CYS A 548 -8.67 32.57 19.50
CA CYS A 548 -9.57 32.78 18.37
C CYS A 548 -10.97 32.28 18.76
N LYS A 549 -11.99 33.09 18.54
CA LYS A 549 -13.37 32.65 18.75
C LYS A 549 -13.71 31.50 17.79
N ASP A 550 -14.46 30.53 18.26
CA ASP A 550 -14.98 29.49 17.37
C ASP A 550 -16.03 30.11 16.42
N PRO A 551 -15.79 30.13 15.10
CA PRO A 551 -16.72 30.78 14.16
C PRO A 551 -18.11 30.15 14.15
N ARG A 552 -18.25 28.91 14.59
CA ARG A 552 -19.48 28.12 14.61
C ARG A 552 -20.22 28.29 15.94
N HIS A 553 -19.48 28.50 17.03
CA HIS A 553 -20.00 28.63 18.37
C HIS A 553 -19.37 29.84 19.11
N PRO A 554 -19.47 31.06 18.60
CA PRO A 554 -18.69 32.22 19.04
C PRO A 554 -18.91 32.63 20.50
N ASN A 555 -20.04 32.25 21.08
CA ASN A 555 -20.41 32.60 22.44
C ASN A 555 -20.11 31.52 23.46
N THR A 556 -19.82 30.31 23.03
CA THR A 556 -19.67 29.16 23.92
C THR A 556 -18.31 28.47 23.80
N HIS A 557 -17.59 28.67 22.72
CA HIS A 557 -16.30 28.01 22.51
C HIS A 557 -15.21 29.01 22.10
N MET A 558 -13.99 28.75 22.61
CA MET A 558 -12.78 29.49 22.29
C MET A 558 -11.67 28.54 21.86
N TRP A 559 -11.04 28.85 20.74
CA TRP A 559 -9.83 28.17 20.33
C TRP A 559 -8.61 28.85 20.99
N LEU A 560 -7.74 28.03 21.58
CA LEU A 560 -6.56 28.48 22.30
C LEU A 560 -5.33 27.79 21.72
N GLY A 561 -4.34 28.58 21.30
CA GLY A 561 -3.04 28.10 20.87
C GLY A 561 -2.04 28.19 22.02
N SER A 562 -1.31 27.11 22.30
CA SER A 562 -0.38 27.04 23.43
C SER A 562 1.10 27.04 23.02
N ASN A 563 1.95 27.18 24.02
CA ASN A 563 3.39 27.07 23.88
C ASN A 563 3.90 25.64 24.18
N GLY A 564 3.58 24.69 23.29
CA GLY A 564 4.12 23.34 23.41
C GLY A 564 3.09 22.21 23.61
N HIS A 565 1.81 22.54 23.84
CA HIS A 565 0.73 21.57 23.97
C HIS A 565 -0.29 21.62 22.82
N GLY A 566 -0.02 22.39 21.74
CA GLY A 566 -0.86 22.40 20.55
C GLY A 566 -2.09 23.29 20.68
N LEU A 567 -3.21 22.83 20.14
CA LEU A 567 -4.48 23.55 19.98
C LEU A 567 -5.52 23.01 20.94
N PHE A 568 -6.24 23.91 21.58
CA PHE A 568 -7.37 23.58 22.45
C PHE A 568 -8.67 24.20 21.96
N ASN A 569 -9.76 23.49 22.08
CA ASN A 569 -11.12 24.01 21.97
C ASN A 569 -11.76 24.00 23.35
N LEU A 570 -11.89 25.16 23.97
CA LEU A 570 -12.42 25.34 25.31
C LEU A 570 -13.89 25.70 25.26
N ASN A 571 -14.74 24.93 25.93
CA ASN A 571 -16.11 25.32 26.20
C ASN A 571 -16.14 26.29 27.41
N LEU A 572 -16.55 27.52 27.19
CA LEU A 572 -16.51 28.61 28.16
C LEU A 572 -17.51 28.44 29.30
N GLN A 573 -18.57 27.64 29.12
CA GLN A 573 -19.58 27.38 30.13
C GLN A 573 -19.23 26.23 31.07
N THR A 574 -18.71 25.13 30.49
CA THR A 574 -18.43 23.90 31.22
C THR A 574 -16.98 23.79 31.65
N GLY A 575 -16.06 24.56 31.04
CA GLY A 575 -14.62 24.43 31.24
C GLY A 575 -14.00 23.20 30.59
N ILE A 576 -14.80 22.38 29.89
CA ILE A 576 -14.31 21.19 29.16
C ILE A 576 -13.50 21.63 27.95
N CYS A 577 -12.37 20.97 27.73
CA CYS A 577 -11.39 21.31 26.71
C CYS A 577 -11.06 20.11 25.83
N LYS A 578 -11.26 20.22 24.52
CA LYS A 578 -10.77 19.26 23.54
C LYS A 578 -9.38 19.66 23.07
N HIS A 579 -8.50 18.70 22.95
CA HIS A 579 -7.07 18.92 22.69
C HIS A 579 -6.65 18.27 21.37
N TYR A 580 -5.77 18.96 20.63
CA TYR A 580 -5.18 18.51 19.37
C TYR A 580 -3.69 18.85 19.34
N ASP A 581 -2.87 17.88 19.01
CA ASP A 581 -1.42 17.99 18.95
C ASP A 581 -0.83 17.34 17.69
N VAL A 582 0.47 17.11 17.67
CA VAL A 582 1.16 16.47 16.53
C VAL A 582 0.63 15.06 16.23
N THR A 583 0.09 14.35 17.21
CA THR A 583 -0.50 13.02 17.01
C THR A 583 -1.80 13.07 16.21
N ASN A 584 -2.50 14.22 16.25
CA ASN A 584 -3.71 14.47 15.47
C ASN A 584 -3.41 15.11 14.09
N GLY A 585 -2.14 15.44 13.81
CA GLY A 585 -1.72 16.00 12.51
C GLY A 585 -1.30 17.48 12.54
N LEU A 586 -1.24 18.13 13.70
CA LEU A 586 -0.65 19.46 13.82
C LEU A 586 0.85 19.37 13.51
N PRO A 587 1.46 20.31 12.74
CA PRO A 587 2.87 20.20 12.35
C PRO A 587 3.84 20.45 13.51
N ASN A 588 3.43 21.26 14.50
CA ASN A 588 4.21 21.57 15.71
C ASN A 588 3.28 21.97 16.85
N ASN A 589 3.62 21.58 18.08
CA ASN A 589 2.81 21.87 19.27
C ASN A 589 2.88 23.32 19.77
N VAL A 590 3.68 24.18 19.14
CA VAL A 590 3.72 25.61 19.44
C VAL A 590 2.83 26.35 18.43
N VAL A 591 1.76 26.98 18.91
CA VAL A 591 0.83 27.73 18.10
C VAL A 591 0.96 29.22 18.44
N TYR A 592 1.56 30.00 17.53
CA TYR A 592 1.90 31.40 17.77
C TYR A 592 0.75 32.38 17.54
N SER A 593 0.04 32.20 16.44
CA SER A 593 -1.05 33.10 16.02
C SER A 593 -2.16 32.30 15.34
N MET A 594 -3.42 32.70 15.56
CA MET A 594 -4.58 32.06 14.96
C MET A 594 -5.53 33.08 14.34
N LEU A 595 -6.13 32.74 13.21
CA LEU A 595 -7.19 33.46 12.52
C LEU A 595 -8.23 32.47 11.99
N SER A 596 -9.51 32.84 12.01
CA SER A 596 -10.56 32.08 11.32
C SER A 596 -10.78 32.61 9.91
N ASP A 597 -10.99 31.72 8.95
CA ASP A 597 -11.43 32.12 7.60
C ASP A 597 -12.96 32.34 7.55
N ASN A 598 -13.48 32.56 6.34
CA ASN A 598 -14.91 32.78 6.15
C ASN A 598 -15.73 31.49 6.11
N ASP A 599 -15.05 30.34 5.93
CA ASP A 599 -15.63 28.99 5.88
C ASP A 599 -15.61 28.29 7.25
N GLY A 600 -15.07 28.99 8.27
CA GLY A 600 -15.00 28.48 9.64
C GLY A 600 -13.81 27.58 9.94
N ASN A 601 -12.81 27.52 9.06
CA ASN A 601 -11.54 26.85 9.37
C ASN A 601 -10.68 27.75 10.25
N ILE A 602 -9.84 27.12 11.06
CA ILE A 602 -8.87 27.80 11.95
C ILE A 602 -7.48 27.69 11.33
N TRP A 603 -6.95 28.84 10.95
CA TRP A 603 -5.60 28.97 10.46
C TRP A 603 -4.65 29.36 11.58
N MET A 604 -3.52 28.67 11.67
CA MET A 604 -2.56 28.89 12.76
C MET A 604 -1.12 28.86 12.25
N SER A 605 -0.32 29.76 12.76
CA SER A 605 1.12 29.78 12.53
C SER A 605 1.85 29.03 13.64
N THR A 606 2.91 28.32 13.27
CA THR A 606 3.68 27.45 14.16
C THR A 606 5.18 27.62 13.98
N ASN A 607 6.01 26.85 14.68
CA ASN A 607 7.43 26.72 14.39
C ASN A 607 7.73 25.93 13.13
N PHE A 608 6.72 25.33 12.50
CA PHE A 608 6.89 24.56 11.27
C PHE A 608 5.77 24.90 10.27
N GLY A 609 5.75 26.17 9.85
CA GLY A 609 4.83 26.65 8.85
C GLY A 609 3.46 27.08 9.39
N ILE A 610 2.47 27.10 8.50
CA ILE A 610 1.09 27.45 8.77
C ILE A 610 0.21 26.22 8.65
N SER A 611 -0.70 26.01 9.62
CA SER A 611 -1.65 24.91 9.62
C SER A 611 -3.09 25.44 9.50
N CYS A 612 -3.88 24.80 8.66
CA CYS A 612 -5.32 24.97 8.57
C CYS A 612 -6.03 23.77 9.21
N PHE A 613 -6.82 24.02 10.22
CA PHE A 613 -7.67 23.01 10.86
C PHE A 613 -9.11 23.17 10.44
N ASN A 614 -9.72 22.10 9.95
CA ASN A 614 -11.15 22.08 9.67
C ASN A 614 -11.91 21.41 10.83
N PRO A 615 -12.65 22.17 11.62
CA PRO A 615 -13.32 21.63 12.79
C PRO A 615 -14.48 20.68 12.48
N SER A 616 -14.98 20.62 11.22
CA SER A 616 -16.09 19.73 10.84
C SER A 616 -15.66 18.27 10.65
N ASN A 617 -14.45 18.05 10.16
CA ASN A 617 -13.88 16.72 9.93
C ASN A 617 -12.61 16.45 10.76
N GLU A 618 -12.19 17.44 11.57
CA GLU A 618 -11.02 17.38 12.45
C GLU A 618 -9.69 17.10 11.74
N LEU A 619 -9.58 17.54 10.48
CA LEU A 619 -8.38 17.34 9.68
C LEU A 619 -7.51 18.59 9.66
N PHE A 620 -6.20 18.35 9.77
CA PHE A 620 -5.17 19.37 9.57
C PHE A 620 -4.63 19.34 8.15
N ARG A 621 -4.39 20.54 7.61
CA ARG A 621 -3.69 20.75 6.35
C ARG A 621 -2.53 21.73 6.59
N ASN A 622 -1.30 21.25 6.39
CA ASN A 622 -0.09 21.94 6.76
C ASN A 622 0.64 22.49 5.54
N PHE A 623 1.14 23.72 5.68
CA PHE A 623 1.89 24.46 4.65
C PHE A 623 3.23 24.88 5.22
N SER A 624 4.29 24.72 4.41
CA SER A 624 5.68 25.03 4.74
C SER A 624 6.28 26.01 3.72
N GLU A 625 7.54 26.33 3.88
CA GLU A 625 8.33 27.07 2.88
C GLU A 625 8.32 26.36 1.52
N ASP A 626 8.30 25.03 1.50
CA ASP A 626 8.19 24.22 0.28
C ASP A 626 6.88 24.45 -0.47
N ASP A 627 5.81 24.84 0.24
CA ASP A 627 4.52 25.22 -0.37
C ASP A 627 4.46 26.68 -0.83
N GLY A 628 5.52 27.46 -0.56
CA GLY A 628 5.65 28.85 -0.97
C GLY A 628 5.48 29.87 0.14
N LEU A 629 5.49 29.49 1.41
CA LEU A 629 5.56 30.45 2.52
C LEU A 629 6.91 31.17 2.54
N CYS A 630 6.98 32.35 3.19
CA CYS A 630 8.21 33.11 3.35
C CYS A 630 9.28 32.41 4.22
N GLY A 631 8.86 31.39 4.98
CA GLY A 631 9.71 30.60 5.85
C GLY A 631 8.84 29.66 6.71
N ASN A 632 9.50 28.82 7.51
CA ASN A 632 8.83 27.88 8.40
C ASN A 632 8.58 28.42 9.80
N GLU A 633 9.36 29.38 10.26
CA GLU A 633 9.27 29.95 11.60
C GLU A 633 8.48 31.26 11.60
N PHE A 634 7.36 31.26 12.34
CA PHE A 634 6.45 32.40 12.45
C PHE A 634 6.54 33.08 13.83
N ASN A 635 6.03 34.32 13.89
CA ASN A 635 6.11 35.16 15.09
C ASN A 635 4.75 35.26 15.79
N ARG A 636 4.78 35.58 17.08
CA ARG A 636 3.61 35.98 17.85
C ARG A 636 3.14 37.35 17.43
N TYR A 637 1.83 37.62 17.57
CA TYR A 637 1.17 38.92 17.31
C TYR A 637 1.18 39.37 15.84
N GLU A 638 1.92 38.71 15.00
CA GLU A 638 2.08 39.06 13.60
C GLU A 638 1.01 38.38 12.73
N LYS A 639 -0.22 38.81 12.91
CA LYS A 639 -1.38 38.29 12.16
C LYS A 639 -2.35 39.38 11.81
N ILE A 640 -3.02 39.30 10.65
CA ILE A 640 -4.18 40.13 10.34
C ILE A 640 -5.09 39.41 9.32
N LYS A 641 -6.41 39.56 9.50
CA LYS A 641 -7.42 39.24 8.49
C LYS A 641 -7.95 40.55 7.89
N THR A 642 -7.86 40.65 6.58
CA THR A 642 -8.38 41.81 5.88
C THR A 642 -9.91 41.73 5.73
N PRO A 643 -10.60 42.85 5.50
CA PRO A 643 -12.05 42.84 5.22
C PRO A 643 -12.44 41.99 4.00
N LYS A 644 -11.50 41.77 3.06
CA LYS A 644 -11.69 40.91 1.88
C LYS A 644 -11.45 39.44 2.15
N GLY A 645 -11.11 39.06 3.39
CA GLY A 645 -10.86 37.68 3.79
C GLY A 645 -9.43 37.19 3.51
N GLU A 646 -8.50 38.07 3.12
CA GLU A 646 -7.09 37.73 3.00
C GLU A 646 -6.48 37.54 4.41
N LEU A 647 -5.75 36.46 4.62
CA LEU A 647 -5.02 36.21 5.85
C LEU A 647 -3.53 36.50 5.64
N ILE A 648 -2.92 37.13 6.65
CA ILE A 648 -1.50 37.47 6.64
C ILE A 648 -0.90 37.03 7.97
N PHE A 649 0.21 36.30 7.87
CA PHE A 649 1.02 35.89 9.02
C PHE A 649 2.46 36.34 8.81
N GLY A 650 3.07 36.84 9.86
CA GLY A 650 4.47 37.27 9.88
C GLY A 650 5.36 36.24 10.55
N GLY A 651 6.58 36.11 10.06
CA GLY A 651 7.58 35.20 10.54
C GLY A 651 8.98 35.79 10.43
N VAL A 652 9.99 35.03 10.80
CA VAL A 652 11.39 35.50 10.87
C VAL A 652 11.90 36.00 9.50
N ASN A 653 11.49 35.36 8.41
CA ASN A 653 11.93 35.67 7.06
C ASN A 653 11.03 36.65 6.29
N GLY A 654 10.02 37.23 6.98
CA GLY A 654 9.07 38.13 6.34
C GLY A 654 7.61 37.75 6.64
N SER A 655 6.71 38.04 5.73
CA SER A 655 5.28 37.71 5.89
C SER A 655 4.70 37.02 4.67
N SER A 656 3.73 36.15 4.90
CA SER A 656 2.96 35.47 3.86
C SER A 656 1.50 35.89 3.92
N ALA A 657 0.98 36.39 2.80
CA ALA A 657 -0.40 36.82 2.61
C ALA A 657 -1.08 35.91 1.59
N PHE A 658 -2.32 35.49 1.89
CA PHE A 658 -3.05 34.58 1.00
C PHE A 658 -4.57 34.61 1.23
N TYR A 659 -5.30 34.18 0.22
CA TYR A 659 -6.72 33.94 0.33
C TYR A 659 -6.99 32.43 0.61
N PRO A 660 -7.62 32.05 1.74
CA PRO A 660 -7.91 30.67 2.09
C PRO A 660 -8.59 29.87 0.99
N HIS A 661 -9.60 30.46 0.32
CA HIS A 661 -10.32 29.79 -0.76
C HIS A 661 -9.45 29.48 -2.00
N GLU A 662 -8.37 30.21 -2.24
CA GLU A 662 -7.42 29.93 -3.33
C GLU A 662 -6.48 28.78 -2.94
N ILE A 663 -6.07 28.73 -1.67
CA ILE A 663 -5.18 27.70 -1.14
C ILE A 663 -5.92 26.36 -0.96
N LEU A 664 -7.16 26.41 -0.47
CA LEU A 664 -7.96 25.21 -0.18
C LEU A 664 -8.69 24.66 -1.42
N LYS A 665 -8.62 25.32 -2.59
CA LYS A 665 -9.13 24.73 -3.83
C LYS A 665 -8.44 23.38 -4.08
N SER A 666 -9.11 22.32 -3.66
CA SER A 666 -8.68 20.95 -3.91
C SER A 666 -9.32 20.46 -5.20
N GLY A 667 -8.49 20.10 -6.17
CA GLY A 667 -8.93 19.25 -7.28
C GLY A 667 -9.34 17.88 -6.73
N LYS A 668 -9.98 17.06 -7.56
CA LYS A 668 -10.13 15.63 -7.28
C LYS A 668 -8.73 15.02 -7.12
N ALA A 669 -8.58 14.06 -6.20
CA ALA A 669 -7.33 13.30 -6.14
C ALA A 669 -7.08 12.63 -7.49
N SER A 670 -5.83 12.69 -7.96
CA SER A 670 -5.40 12.01 -9.18
C SER A 670 -5.55 10.50 -9.04
N PRO A 671 -5.72 9.74 -10.14
CA PRO A 671 -5.87 8.30 -10.06
C PRO A 671 -4.62 7.63 -9.47
N ILE A 672 -4.84 6.53 -8.77
CA ILE A 672 -3.77 5.65 -8.31
C ILE A 672 -3.54 4.54 -9.33
N VAL A 673 -2.30 4.21 -9.60
CA VAL A 673 -1.89 3.17 -10.55
C VAL A 673 -0.89 2.21 -9.91
N PHE A 674 -0.87 0.97 -10.40
CA PHE A 674 0.20 0.03 -10.08
C PHE A 674 1.34 0.24 -11.08
N THR A 675 2.58 0.32 -10.59
CA THR A 675 3.74 0.71 -11.40
C THR A 675 4.71 -0.42 -11.66
N GLU A 676 5.09 -1.18 -10.64
CA GLU A 676 6.06 -2.27 -10.73
C GLU A 676 5.62 -3.51 -9.95
N LEU A 677 5.89 -4.68 -10.52
CA LEU A 677 5.77 -5.97 -9.85
C LEU A 677 7.17 -6.57 -9.68
N HIS A 678 7.54 -6.86 -8.46
CA HIS A 678 8.76 -7.62 -8.15
C HIS A 678 8.37 -8.97 -7.53
N VAL A 679 8.95 -10.03 -8.05
CA VAL A 679 8.84 -11.37 -7.49
C VAL A 679 10.24 -11.81 -7.05
N TYR A 680 10.43 -12.10 -5.75
CA TYR A 680 11.76 -12.33 -5.15
C TYR A 680 12.76 -11.22 -5.48
N ASN A 681 12.35 -9.95 -5.38
CA ASN A 681 13.13 -8.75 -5.70
C ASN A 681 13.59 -8.64 -7.19
N LYS A 682 13.08 -9.50 -8.07
CA LYS A 682 13.29 -9.38 -9.52
C LYS A 682 12.11 -8.67 -10.14
N LEU A 683 12.38 -7.63 -10.92
CA LEU A 683 11.35 -6.91 -11.68
C LEU A 683 10.74 -7.87 -12.72
N ILE A 684 9.41 -7.90 -12.77
CA ILE A 684 8.63 -8.68 -13.72
C ILE A 684 7.96 -7.75 -14.71
N THR A 685 8.26 -7.95 -15.98
CA THR A 685 7.64 -7.22 -17.09
C THR A 685 6.77 -8.17 -17.91
N HIS A 686 5.74 -7.63 -18.57
CA HIS A 686 4.85 -8.42 -19.43
C HIS A 686 5.56 -8.98 -20.68
N GLN A 687 6.66 -8.36 -21.09
CA GLN A 687 7.46 -8.81 -22.24
C GLN A 687 8.34 -10.01 -21.88
N GLU A 688 8.93 -10.03 -20.68
CA GLU A 688 9.81 -11.12 -20.22
C GLU A 688 9.03 -12.27 -19.57
N HIS A 689 7.89 -11.97 -18.93
CA HIS A 689 7.11 -12.94 -18.16
C HIS A 689 5.61 -12.86 -18.49
N PRO A 690 5.22 -13.13 -19.76
CA PRO A 690 3.81 -13.07 -20.18
C PRO A 690 2.91 -14.09 -19.45
N GLU A 691 3.49 -15.13 -18.88
CA GLU A 691 2.81 -16.13 -18.05
C GLU A 691 2.36 -15.56 -16.69
N ILE A 692 3.04 -14.53 -16.19
CA ILE A 692 2.70 -13.85 -14.92
C ILE A 692 1.76 -12.68 -15.19
N ILE A 693 2.09 -11.86 -16.17
CA ILE A 693 1.36 -10.64 -16.48
C ILE A 693 1.32 -10.42 -18.00
N GLN A 694 0.14 -10.23 -18.56
CA GLN A 694 -0.06 -10.14 -20.01
C GLN A 694 0.00 -8.72 -20.56
N GLN A 695 -0.12 -7.71 -19.71
CA GLN A 695 -0.12 -6.29 -20.05
C GLN A 695 0.73 -5.52 -19.04
N PRO A 696 1.17 -4.28 -19.32
CA PRO A 696 1.79 -3.43 -18.30
C PRO A 696 0.95 -3.36 -17.04
N LEU A 697 1.57 -3.35 -15.87
CA LEU A 697 0.91 -3.54 -14.58
C LEU A 697 -0.21 -2.51 -14.31
N ASN A 698 -0.06 -1.29 -14.84
CA ASN A 698 -1.09 -0.25 -14.71
C ASN A 698 -2.40 -0.56 -15.47
N TYR A 699 -2.37 -1.48 -16.46
CA TYR A 699 -3.55 -1.97 -17.19
C TYR A 699 -3.98 -3.37 -16.77
N ALA A 700 -3.14 -4.08 -16.04
CA ALA A 700 -3.43 -5.44 -15.60
C ALA A 700 -4.56 -5.46 -14.56
N GLU A 701 -5.49 -6.40 -14.73
CA GLU A 701 -6.56 -6.69 -13.79
C GLU A 701 -6.23 -7.91 -12.92
N VAL A 702 -5.35 -8.77 -13.43
CA VAL A 702 -4.97 -10.02 -12.76
C VAL A 702 -3.49 -10.34 -13.01
N ILE A 703 -2.83 -10.85 -11.98
CA ILE A 703 -1.49 -11.46 -12.08
C ILE A 703 -1.57 -12.93 -11.66
N HIS A 704 -0.79 -13.77 -12.34
CA HIS A 704 -0.72 -15.20 -12.10
C HIS A 704 0.66 -15.59 -11.59
N LEU A 705 0.73 -16.02 -10.33
CA LEU A 705 1.96 -16.45 -9.69
C LEU A 705 1.99 -17.97 -9.57
N ALA A 706 3.13 -18.59 -9.85
CA ALA A 706 3.34 -19.99 -9.59
C ALA A 706 3.34 -20.27 -8.07
N ALA A 707 3.09 -21.50 -7.68
CA ALA A 707 3.08 -21.91 -6.27
C ALA A 707 4.38 -21.59 -5.51
N SER A 708 5.52 -21.57 -6.22
CA SER A 708 6.82 -21.20 -5.67
C SER A 708 7.06 -19.70 -5.58
N GLN A 709 6.20 -18.86 -6.22
CA GLN A 709 6.34 -17.42 -6.30
C GLN A 709 5.44 -16.73 -5.26
N ASN A 710 5.61 -17.09 -3.99
CA ASN A 710 4.76 -16.67 -2.88
C ASN A 710 5.28 -15.42 -2.13
N MET A 711 6.32 -14.78 -2.66
CA MET A 711 6.84 -13.50 -2.19
C MET A 711 6.86 -12.51 -3.34
N PHE A 712 6.12 -11.40 -3.18
CA PHE A 712 6.07 -10.36 -4.18
C PHE A 712 5.93 -8.97 -3.55
N THR A 713 6.35 -7.97 -4.29
CA THR A 713 6.17 -6.56 -3.97
C THR A 713 5.48 -5.88 -5.14
N ILE A 714 4.40 -5.17 -4.85
CA ILE A 714 3.69 -4.35 -5.82
C ILE A 714 3.91 -2.89 -5.46
N SER A 715 4.47 -2.14 -6.40
CA SER A 715 4.62 -0.69 -6.30
C SER A 715 3.40 0.01 -6.90
N PHE A 716 3.04 1.14 -6.33
CA PHE A 716 1.91 1.96 -6.75
C PHE A 716 2.22 3.44 -6.60
N ALA A 717 1.57 4.26 -7.39
CA ALA A 717 1.75 5.71 -7.36
C ALA A 717 0.42 6.43 -7.53
N LEU A 718 0.25 7.53 -6.81
CA LEU A 718 -0.76 8.54 -7.08
C LEU A 718 -0.19 9.46 -8.17
N LEU A 719 -0.83 9.51 -9.34
CA LEU A 719 -0.35 10.29 -10.50
C LEU A 719 -0.57 11.80 -10.29
N GLU A 720 -0.02 12.31 -9.22
CA GLU A 720 0.09 13.72 -8.89
C GLU A 720 1.57 14.05 -8.73
N THR A 721 2.05 15.07 -9.42
CA THR A 721 3.48 15.39 -9.47
C THR A 721 3.95 16.26 -8.32
N VAL A 722 3.00 16.77 -7.55
CA VAL A 722 3.23 17.74 -6.50
C VAL A 722 3.44 17.09 -5.14
N ALA A 723 4.42 17.62 -4.37
CA ALA A 723 4.71 17.27 -2.98
C ALA A 723 4.65 15.77 -2.69
N PRO A 724 5.47 14.94 -3.35
CA PRO A 724 5.44 13.49 -3.21
C PRO A 724 5.63 13.03 -1.75
N GLU A 725 6.36 13.79 -0.95
CA GLU A 725 6.63 13.53 0.47
C GLU A 725 5.39 13.68 1.38
N LYS A 726 4.37 14.43 0.94
CA LYS A 726 3.12 14.67 1.68
C LYS A 726 2.02 13.67 1.35
N LYS A 727 2.17 12.87 0.29
CA LYS A 727 1.21 11.85 -0.10
C LYS A 727 1.20 10.72 0.93
N LYS A 728 0.04 10.14 1.16
CA LYS A 728 -0.14 9.00 2.05
C LYS A 728 -0.85 7.88 1.32
N TYR A 729 -0.54 6.66 1.70
CA TYR A 729 -1.12 5.47 1.09
C TYR A 729 -1.69 4.55 2.18
N ALA A 730 -2.70 3.79 1.80
CA ALA A 730 -3.17 2.66 2.57
C ALA A 730 -3.56 1.54 1.62
N TYR A 731 -3.35 0.31 2.04
CA TYR A 731 -3.67 -0.88 1.27
C TYR A 731 -4.23 -1.98 2.17
N TYR A 732 -4.90 -2.95 1.57
CA TYR A 732 -5.22 -4.23 2.21
C TYR A 732 -5.34 -5.31 1.16
N LEU A 733 -5.01 -6.54 1.53
CA LEU A 733 -5.13 -7.72 0.69
C LEU A 733 -6.36 -8.51 1.13
N GLU A 734 -7.43 -8.44 0.36
CA GLU A 734 -8.63 -9.23 0.57
C GLU A 734 -8.28 -10.72 0.51
N GLY A 735 -8.71 -11.47 1.52
CA GLY A 735 -8.34 -12.87 1.73
C GLY A 735 -7.19 -13.09 2.71
N LEU A 736 -6.54 -12.00 3.21
CA LEU A 736 -5.50 -12.06 4.23
C LEU A 736 -5.69 -11.01 5.32
N ASP A 737 -5.85 -9.74 4.95
CA ASP A 737 -5.92 -8.62 5.88
C ASP A 737 -7.38 -8.34 6.28
N GLU A 738 -7.63 -8.03 7.56
CA GLU A 738 -8.97 -7.70 8.07
C GLU A 738 -9.31 -6.21 7.90
N THR A 739 -8.30 -5.34 7.88
CA THR A 739 -8.47 -3.88 7.86
C THR A 739 -7.44 -3.21 6.95
N TRP A 740 -7.69 -1.94 6.62
CA TRP A 740 -6.73 -1.12 5.91
C TRP A 740 -5.43 -0.94 6.68
N ILE A 741 -4.29 -1.21 6.04
CA ILE A 741 -2.94 -1.02 6.57
C ILE A 741 -2.44 0.36 6.14
N PRO A 742 -2.23 1.31 7.08
CA PRO A 742 -1.63 2.60 6.75
C PRO A 742 -0.17 2.42 6.33
N ASN A 743 0.21 2.94 5.17
CA ASN A 743 1.56 2.80 4.60
C ASN A 743 2.40 4.08 4.69
N GLY A 744 1.84 5.17 5.23
CA GLY A 744 2.51 6.47 5.22
C GLY A 744 2.76 6.95 3.79
N ASN A 745 3.96 7.41 3.50
CA ASN A 745 4.41 7.85 2.17
C ASN A 745 5.08 6.74 1.32
N LYS A 746 5.13 5.52 1.82
CA LYS A 746 5.71 4.39 1.08
C LYS A 746 4.81 4.01 -0.09
N THR A 747 5.42 3.77 -1.25
CA THR A 747 4.76 3.49 -2.53
C THR A 747 4.74 2.03 -2.90
N SER A 748 4.89 1.11 -1.95
CA SER A 748 4.90 -0.34 -2.21
C SER A 748 4.28 -1.14 -1.08
N ALA A 749 3.66 -2.25 -1.43
CA ALA A 749 3.18 -3.29 -0.51
C ALA A 749 3.94 -4.59 -0.79
N THR A 750 4.48 -5.21 0.25
CA THR A 750 5.22 -6.46 0.16
C THR A 750 4.51 -7.54 0.96
N TYR A 751 4.28 -8.67 0.32
CA TYR A 751 3.72 -9.85 0.93
C TYR A 751 4.68 -11.03 0.79
N THR A 752 4.78 -11.83 1.84
CA THR A 752 5.68 -12.98 1.89
C THR A 752 4.93 -14.20 2.38
N ASN A 753 5.29 -15.36 1.85
CA ASN A 753 4.79 -16.66 2.29
C ASN A 753 3.25 -16.80 2.21
N LEU A 754 2.66 -16.26 1.13
CA LEU A 754 1.23 -16.43 0.89
C LEU A 754 0.89 -17.86 0.48
N SER A 755 -0.22 -18.36 1.00
CA SER A 755 -0.76 -19.65 0.60
C SER A 755 -1.32 -19.60 -0.83
N PRO A 756 -1.36 -20.73 -1.56
CA PRO A 756 -2.08 -20.79 -2.82
C PRO A 756 -3.54 -20.38 -2.67
N GLY A 757 -3.99 -19.50 -3.57
CA GLY A 757 -5.34 -18.95 -3.51
C GLY A 757 -5.52 -17.75 -4.42
N THR A 758 -6.67 -17.13 -4.33
CA THR A 758 -7.00 -15.89 -5.04
C THR A 758 -7.15 -14.78 -4.00
N TYR A 759 -6.45 -13.70 -4.22
CA TYR A 759 -6.43 -12.51 -3.39
C TYR A 759 -6.77 -11.29 -4.23
N THR A 760 -7.25 -10.23 -3.60
CA THR A 760 -7.43 -8.92 -4.26
C THR A 760 -6.71 -7.86 -3.46
N LEU A 761 -5.70 -7.24 -4.04
CA LEU A 761 -5.00 -6.10 -3.44
C LEU A 761 -5.78 -4.83 -3.73
N HIS A 762 -6.22 -4.14 -2.69
CA HIS A 762 -6.85 -2.83 -2.76
C HIS A 762 -5.88 -1.77 -2.28
N VAL A 763 -5.77 -0.68 -3.04
CA VAL A 763 -4.88 0.44 -2.71
C VAL A 763 -5.64 1.75 -2.88
N LYS A 764 -5.49 2.65 -1.91
CA LYS A 764 -5.95 4.03 -1.99
C LYS A 764 -4.83 4.99 -1.63
N GLY A 765 -4.82 6.12 -2.30
CA GLY A 765 -3.85 7.19 -2.08
C GLY A 765 -4.53 8.45 -1.55
N CYS A 766 -3.82 9.18 -0.72
CA CYS A 766 -4.22 10.49 -0.23
C CYS A 766 -3.25 11.52 -0.79
N ASN A 767 -3.78 12.54 -1.44
CA ASN A 767 -2.95 13.60 -2.01
C ASN A 767 -2.43 14.58 -0.94
N ALA A 768 -1.57 15.50 -1.35
CA ALA A 768 -1.01 16.53 -0.45
C ALA A 768 -2.09 17.42 0.21
N ALA A 769 -3.30 17.45 -0.35
CA ALA A 769 -4.44 18.18 0.20
C ALA A 769 -5.26 17.38 1.24
N GLY A 770 -4.88 16.13 1.53
CA GLY A 770 -5.61 15.26 2.46
C GLY A 770 -6.82 14.55 1.84
N ILE A 771 -6.96 14.55 0.51
CA ILE A 771 -8.09 13.92 -0.19
C ILE A 771 -7.69 12.50 -0.61
N TRP A 772 -8.48 11.53 -0.18
CA TRP A 772 -8.30 10.13 -0.58
C TRP A 772 -8.92 9.86 -1.96
N THR A 773 -8.26 8.98 -2.74
CA THR A 773 -8.80 8.51 -4.03
C THR A 773 -10.07 7.69 -3.83
N MET A 774 -11.08 7.96 -4.67
CA MET A 774 -12.31 7.18 -4.73
C MET A 774 -12.73 7.07 -6.20
N PRO A 775 -12.98 5.87 -6.75
CA PRO A 775 -12.79 4.56 -6.12
C PRO A 775 -11.33 4.21 -5.90
N GLU A 776 -11.08 3.23 -5.03
CA GLU A 776 -9.77 2.60 -4.85
C GLU A 776 -9.34 1.81 -6.10
N ARG A 777 -8.05 1.57 -6.26
CA ARG A 777 -7.51 0.69 -7.31
C ARG A 777 -7.36 -0.73 -6.76
N SER A 778 -7.87 -1.73 -7.50
CA SER A 778 -7.74 -3.13 -7.12
C SER A 778 -6.98 -3.94 -8.17
N LEU A 779 -6.28 -5.00 -7.73
CA LEU A 779 -5.55 -5.94 -8.56
C LEU A 779 -5.75 -7.35 -8.01
N ARG A 780 -6.26 -8.24 -8.84
CA ARG A 780 -6.45 -9.64 -8.47
C ARG A 780 -5.15 -10.42 -8.63
N ILE A 781 -4.80 -11.22 -7.61
CA ILE A 781 -3.58 -11.99 -7.51
C ILE A 781 -3.97 -13.47 -7.37
N VAL A 782 -3.57 -14.29 -8.32
CA VAL A 782 -3.84 -15.73 -8.32
C VAL A 782 -2.54 -16.48 -8.11
N ILE A 783 -2.39 -17.12 -6.95
CA ILE A 783 -1.25 -17.97 -6.63
C ILE A 783 -1.66 -19.43 -6.86
N ALA A 784 -1.02 -20.07 -7.84
CA ALA A 784 -1.31 -21.46 -8.17
C ALA A 784 -0.97 -22.40 -7.00
N ALA A 785 -1.73 -23.48 -6.86
CA ALA A 785 -1.40 -24.51 -5.90
C ALA A 785 -0.29 -25.43 -6.44
N PHE A 786 0.57 -25.95 -5.57
CA PHE A 786 1.47 -27.04 -5.95
C PHE A 786 0.65 -28.24 -6.44
N TRP A 787 1.14 -28.94 -7.44
CA TRP A 787 0.47 -30.10 -8.03
C TRP A 787 0.03 -31.13 -6.98
N TYR A 788 0.82 -31.32 -5.90
CA TYR A 788 0.50 -32.23 -4.80
C TYR A 788 -0.57 -31.67 -3.83
N GLN A 789 -0.88 -30.38 -3.89
CA GLN A 789 -1.92 -29.75 -3.08
C GLN A 789 -3.30 -29.77 -3.77
N THR A 790 -3.34 -30.13 -5.07
CA THR A 790 -4.58 -30.16 -5.84
C THR A 790 -5.49 -31.30 -5.35
N TRP A 791 -6.79 -31.10 -5.42
CA TRP A 791 -7.77 -32.05 -4.94
C TRP A 791 -7.66 -33.43 -5.65
N TRP A 792 -7.40 -33.44 -6.96
CA TRP A 792 -7.25 -34.64 -7.74
C TRP A 792 -6.01 -35.45 -7.33
N PHE A 793 -4.89 -34.77 -7.02
CA PHE A 793 -3.68 -35.45 -6.51
C PHE A 793 -3.92 -36.03 -5.13
N ARG A 794 -4.58 -35.30 -4.22
CA ARG A 794 -4.92 -35.79 -2.88
C ARG A 794 -5.83 -37.01 -2.97
N LEU A 795 -6.82 -37.00 -3.87
CA LEU A 795 -7.66 -38.15 -4.14
C LEU A 795 -6.87 -39.31 -4.76
N SER A 796 -5.98 -39.06 -5.71
CA SER A 796 -5.12 -40.08 -6.31
C SER A 796 -4.18 -40.69 -5.29
N ALA A 797 -3.57 -39.89 -4.42
CA ALA A 797 -2.73 -40.36 -3.33
C ALA A 797 -3.55 -41.21 -2.33
N LEU A 798 -4.74 -40.78 -1.97
CA LEU A 798 -5.65 -41.58 -1.12
C LEU A 798 -6.04 -42.88 -1.78
N ALA A 799 -6.39 -42.85 -3.07
CA ALA A 799 -6.70 -44.07 -3.84
C ALA A 799 -5.50 -45.01 -3.91
N PHE A 800 -4.29 -44.47 -4.09
CA PHE A 800 -3.05 -45.29 -4.08
C PHE A 800 -2.82 -45.97 -2.74
N VAL A 801 -3.05 -45.26 -1.63
CA VAL A 801 -2.99 -45.82 -0.27
C VAL A 801 -4.04 -46.90 -0.10
N PHE A 802 -5.28 -46.69 -0.56
CA PHE A 802 -6.31 -47.72 -0.49
C PHE A 802 -5.95 -48.95 -1.32
N VAL A 803 -5.43 -48.82 -2.52
CA VAL A 803 -4.93 -49.92 -3.36
C VAL A 803 -3.80 -50.65 -2.68
N GLY A 804 -2.89 -49.90 -2.03
CA GLY A 804 -1.82 -50.53 -1.23
C GLY A 804 -2.33 -51.34 -0.05
N ILE A 805 -3.24 -50.81 0.72
CA ILE A 805 -3.91 -51.50 1.85
C ILE A 805 -4.67 -52.71 1.35
N TYR A 806 -5.41 -52.58 0.25
CA TYR A 806 -6.16 -53.68 -0.36
C TYR A 806 -5.22 -54.77 -0.87
N GLY A 807 -4.08 -54.39 -1.50
CA GLY A 807 -3.02 -55.34 -1.92
C GLY A 807 -2.42 -56.10 -0.76
N LEU A 808 -2.10 -55.42 0.34
CA LEU A 808 -1.57 -56.03 1.55
C LEU A 808 -2.62 -57.00 2.19
N TYR A 809 -3.89 -56.56 2.24
CA TYR A 809 -4.97 -57.39 2.72
C TYR A 809 -5.12 -58.64 1.86
N ARG A 810 -5.15 -58.54 0.54
CA ARG A 810 -5.20 -59.68 -0.39
C ARG A 810 -3.99 -60.59 -0.25
N PHE A 811 -2.78 -60.05 -0.11
CA PHE A 811 -1.59 -60.82 0.10
C PHE A 811 -1.65 -61.63 1.42
N ARG A 812 -2.05 -61.00 2.52
CA ARG A 812 -2.28 -61.68 3.80
C ARG A 812 -3.34 -62.77 3.72
N MET A 813 -4.47 -62.49 3.08
CA MET A 813 -5.53 -63.47 2.90
C MET A 813 -5.08 -64.72 2.10
N ASN A 814 -4.34 -64.46 1.01
CA ASN A 814 -3.83 -65.54 0.19
C ASN A 814 -2.78 -66.43 0.97
N GLN A 815 -2.00 -65.84 1.86
CA GLN A 815 -1.08 -66.60 2.72
C GLN A 815 -1.83 -67.47 3.72
N LEU A 816 -2.89 -66.99 4.36
CA LEU A 816 -3.71 -67.77 5.30
C LEU A 816 -4.40 -68.93 4.61
N LEU A 817 -4.97 -68.72 3.43
CA LEU A 817 -5.61 -69.77 2.64
C LEU A 817 -4.59 -70.89 2.23
N LYS A 818 -3.37 -70.54 1.83
CA LYS A 818 -2.33 -71.48 1.50
C LYS A 818 -1.95 -72.40 2.71
N LEU A 819 -1.89 -71.84 3.92
CA LEU A 819 -1.62 -72.55 5.13
C LEU A 819 -2.72 -73.55 5.46
N GLN A 820 -3.98 -73.21 5.32
CA GLN A 820 -5.11 -74.12 5.50
C GLN A 820 -5.11 -75.22 4.47
N HIS A 821 -4.84 -74.96 3.20
CA HIS A 821 -4.75 -75.95 2.17
C HIS A 821 -3.63 -76.96 2.45
N LEU A 822 -2.42 -76.47 2.89
CA LEU A 822 -1.32 -77.30 3.23
C LEU A 822 -1.60 -78.26 4.38
N ARG A 823 -2.30 -77.76 5.44
CA ARG A 823 -2.73 -78.68 6.59
C ARG A 823 -3.68 -79.80 6.14
N ASN A 824 -4.67 -79.49 5.34
CA ASN A 824 -5.65 -80.41 4.86
C ASN A 824 -5.03 -81.42 3.85
N SER A 825 -4.03 -80.95 3.06
CA SER A 825 -3.27 -81.87 2.19
C SER A 825 -2.47 -82.90 3.00
N ILE A 826 -1.66 -82.42 3.97
CA ILE A 826 -0.82 -83.29 4.84
C ILE A 826 -1.73 -84.30 5.57
N ALA A 827 -2.85 -83.94 6.12
CA ALA A 827 -3.77 -84.89 6.80
C ALA A 827 -4.30 -85.95 5.86
N ARG A 828 -4.60 -85.61 4.60
CA ARG A 828 -5.06 -86.55 3.57
C ARG A 828 -3.95 -87.45 3.14
N ASP A 829 -2.77 -86.93 2.83
CA ASP A 829 -1.63 -87.66 2.33
C ASP A 829 -1.15 -88.69 3.38
N LEU A 830 -1.13 -88.30 4.68
CA LEU A 830 -0.84 -89.25 5.78
C LEU A 830 -1.87 -90.35 5.89
N HIS A 831 -3.18 -90.04 5.72
CA HIS A 831 -4.19 -91.06 5.80
C HIS A 831 -4.19 -92.04 4.63
N ASP A 832 -3.98 -91.52 3.42
CA ASP A 832 -4.13 -92.32 2.19
C ASP A 832 -2.90 -93.20 1.90
N GLU A 833 -1.66 -92.64 2.05
CA GLU A 833 -0.40 -93.37 1.74
C GLU A 833 0.03 -94.28 2.91
N ILE A 834 0.16 -93.66 4.10
CA ILE A 834 0.73 -94.41 5.21
C ILE A 834 -0.31 -95.36 5.81
N GLY A 835 -1.57 -94.87 5.86
CA GLY A 835 -2.68 -95.72 6.38
C GLY A 835 -2.95 -96.98 5.57
N SER A 836 -2.96 -96.83 4.24
CA SER A 836 -3.18 -97.90 3.28
C SER A 836 -1.98 -98.89 3.32
N THR A 837 -0.74 -98.33 3.43
CA THR A 837 0.49 -99.22 3.50
C THR A 837 0.50 -100.06 4.79
N LEU A 838 0.18 -99.45 5.95
CA LEU A 838 0.07 -100.13 7.22
C LEU A 838 -1.05 -101.15 7.24
N SER A 839 -2.18 -100.86 6.64
CA SER A 839 -3.28 -101.78 6.48
C SER A 839 -2.85 -103.01 5.65
N SER A 840 -2.09 -102.78 4.59
CA SER A 840 -1.57 -103.86 3.77
C SER A 840 -0.56 -104.76 4.57
N ILE A 841 0.31 -104.07 5.36
CA ILE A 841 1.30 -104.84 6.21
C ILE A 841 0.55 -105.67 7.27
N SER A 842 -0.51 -105.11 7.87
CA SER A 842 -1.35 -105.85 8.82
C SER A 842 -2.00 -107.07 8.18
N LEU A 843 -2.57 -106.86 6.98
CA LEU A 843 -3.24 -107.94 6.20
C LEU A 843 -2.26 -109.00 5.80
N TYR A 844 -1.08 -108.63 5.35
CA TYR A 844 0.02 -109.55 5.02
C TYR A 844 0.49 -110.28 6.26
N GLY A 845 0.66 -109.63 7.38
CA GLY A 845 0.99 -110.24 8.66
C GLY A 845 -0.02 -111.26 9.13
N GLU A 846 -1.32 -110.94 8.95
CA GLU A 846 -2.41 -111.78 9.30
C GLU A 846 -2.51 -113.00 8.34
N SER A 847 -2.36 -112.73 7.06
CA SER A 847 -2.31 -113.84 6.04
C SER A 847 -1.13 -114.77 6.30
N ALA A 848 0.08 -114.23 6.62
CA ALA A 848 1.23 -115.02 6.97
C ALA A 848 1.01 -115.87 8.26
N ARG A 849 0.26 -115.26 9.21
CA ARG A 849 -0.11 -115.90 10.47
C ARG A 849 -1.05 -117.16 10.24
N MET A 850 -1.95 -117.03 9.29
CA MET A 850 -2.85 -118.12 8.93
C MET A 850 -2.21 -119.34 8.20
N MET A 851 -1.02 -119.04 7.60
CA MET A 851 -0.29 -120.05 6.84
C MET A 851 0.82 -120.81 7.67
N ILE A 852 0.95 -120.50 8.93
CA ILE A 852 2.00 -121.06 9.83
C ILE A 852 1.33 -121.91 10.94
N ASP A 853 1.88 -123.05 11.29
CA ASP A 853 1.44 -123.89 12.35
C ASP A 853 1.40 -123.24 13.75
N GLU A 854 0.36 -123.43 14.54
CA GLU A 854 0.14 -122.75 15.83
C GLU A 854 1.26 -122.88 16.83
N LYS A 855 2.17 -123.84 16.69
CA LYS A 855 3.30 -124.20 17.58
C LYS A 855 4.63 -123.57 17.09
N SER A 856 4.67 -122.79 15.97
CA SER A 856 5.91 -122.14 15.43
C SER A 856 6.33 -120.93 16.17
N PRO A 857 7.62 -120.72 16.50
CA PRO A 857 8.16 -119.50 17.11
C PRO A 857 7.88 -118.25 16.25
N LEU A 858 7.69 -118.45 14.92
CA LEU A 858 7.39 -117.37 13.96
C LEU A 858 5.96 -116.77 14.20
N GLN A 859 5.02 -117.50 14.77
CA GLN A 859 3.72 -117.03 15.06
C GLN A 859 3.72 -115.90 16.13
N HIS A 860 4.65 -116.01 17.09
CA HIS A 860 4.82 -114.90 18.08
C HIS A 860 5.42 -113.64 17.45
N VAL A 861 6.34 -113.76 16.46
CA VAL A 861 6.91 -112.68 15.75
C VAL A 861 5.84 -111.98 14.88
N LEU A 862 5.03 -112.69 14.15
CA LEU A 862 3.92 -112.16 13.34
C LEU A 862 2.87 -111.52 14.17
N ASN A 863 2.49 -112.02 15.30
CA ASN A 863 1.60 -111.43 16.25
C ASN A 863 2.17 -110.04 16.71
N LYS A 864 3.49 -110.04 17.00
CA LYS A 864 4.14 -108.81 17.44
C LYS A 864 4.21 -107.77 16.32
N ILE A 865 4.44 -108.14 15.08
CA ILE A 865 4.43 -107.30 13.92
C ILE A 865 3.00 -106.78 13.72
N ASN A 866 2.04 -107.69 13.70
CA ASN A 866 0.62 -107.22 13.48
C ASN A 866 0.15 -106.34 14.60
N GLN A 867 0.44 -106.60 15.84
CA GLN A 867 0.14 -105.74 16.96
C GLN A 867 0.84 -104.40 16.87
N SER A 868 2.14 -104.43 16.43
CA SER A 868 2.86 -103.15 16.24
C SER A 868 2.28 -102.26 15.11
N THR A 869 1.87 -102.92 14.00
CA THR A 869 1.23 -102.23 12.85
C THR A 869 -0.11 -101.64 13.25
N LEU A 870 -0.93 -102.37 13.99
CA LEU A 870 -2.20 -101.88 14.50
C LEU A 870 -1.98 -100.67 15.44
N ASN A 871 -1.00 -100.74 16.33
CA ASN A 871 -0.65 -99.66 17.22
C ASN A 871 -0.17 -98.40 16.47
N ILE A 872 0.65 -98.59 15.38
CA ILE A 872 1.07 -97.45 14.54
C ILE A 872 -0.10 -96.83 13.81
N MET A 873 -1.01 -97.69 13.26
CA MET A 873 -2.22 -97.24 12.58
C MET A 873 -3.10 -96.40 13.50
N GLU A 874 -3.31 -96.86 14.75
CA GLU A 874 -4.05 -96.08 15.73
C GLU A 874 -3.38 -94.77 16.07
N ALA A 875 -2.08 -94.78 16.33
CA ALA A 875 -1.31 -93.56 16.61
C ALA A 875 -1.34 -92.59 15.44
N MET A 876 -1.27 -93.06 14.21
CA MET A 876 -1.35 -92.29 13.03
C MET A 876 -2.75 -91.74 12.84
N SER A 877 -3.77 -92.53 13.04
CA SER A 877 -5.17 -92.06 12.99
C SER A 877 -5.45 -90.89 14.00
N ASP A 878 -4.82 -90.98 15.19
CA ASP A 878 -4.91 -89.98 16.20
C ASP A 878 -4.21 -88.65 15.77
N ILE A 879 -3.03 -88.73 15.13
CA ILE A 879 -2.27 -87.66 14.60
C ILE A 879 -3.02 -86.97 13.45
N VAL A 880 -3.47 -87.74 12.46
CA VAL A 880 -4.28 -87.23 11.33
C VAL A 880 -5.55 -86.53 11.82
N TRP A 881 -6.21 -87.07 12.79
CA TRP A 881 -7.40 -86.53 13.37
C TRP A 881 -7.11 -85.18 14.08
N THR A 882 -5.98 -85.09 14.81
CA THR A 882 -5.63 -83.84 15.53
C THR A 882 -5.09 -82.70 14.61
N ILE A 883 -4.56 -83.02 13.41
CA ILE A 883 -4.08 -82.07 12.44
C ILE A 883 -5.23 -81.58 11.60
N ASN A 884 -6.30 -82.33 11.40
CA ASN A 884 -7.40 -81.87 10.52
C ASN A 884 -8.17 -80.69 11.11
N SER A 885 -8.20 -79.60 10.31
CA SER A 885 -8.88 -78.40 10.71
C SER A 885 -10.40 -78.52 10.96
N LYS A 886 -11.05 -79.54 10.44
CA LYS A 886 -12.47 -79.81 10.73
C LYS A 886 -12.72 -80.18 12.19
N ASN A 887 -11.69 -80.60 12.93
CA ASN A 887 -11.77 -81.04 14.31
C ASN A 887 -11.25 -79.99 15.33
N ASP A 888 -11.20 -78.74 14.92
CA ASP A 888 -10.63 -77.61 15.72
C ASP A 888 -11.48 -77.29 16.98
N HIS A 889 -12.76 -77.70 16.99
CA HIS A 889 -13.62 -77.50 18.15
C HIS A 889 -13.39 -78.55 19.22
N VAL A 890 -13.41 -78.20 20.51
CA VAL A 890 -13.16 -79.01 21.66
C VAL A 890 -14.23 -80.10 21.84
N ASP A 891 -15.45 -79.85 21.39
CA ASP A 891 -16.55 -80.84 21.39
C ASP A 891 -16.11 -82.15 20.65
N ASN A 892 -15.50 -81.99 19.44
CA ASN A 892 -14.98 -83.13 18.71
C ASN A 892 -13.89 -83.91 19.48
N LEU A 893 -13.06 -83.21 20.25
CA LEU A 893 -12.01 -83.77 21.08
C LEU A 893 -12.59 -84.48 22.28
N ILE A 894 -13.54 -83.93 23.01
CA ILE A 894 -14.23 -84.53 24.15
C ILE A 894 -14.94 -85.78 23.72
N ASN A 895 -15.64 -85.75 22.62
CA ASN A 895 -16.31 -86.90 22.06
C ASN A 895 -15.32 -88.04 21.76
N ARG A 896 -14.19 -87.70 21.18
CA ARG A 896 -13.13 -88.71 20.93
C ARG A 896 -12.49 -89.26 22.21
N MET A 897 -12.30 -88.44 23.23
CA MET A 897 -11.83 -88.80 24.53
C MET A 897 -12.78 -89.77 25.25
N HIS A 898 -14.09 -89.46 25.17
CA HIS A 898 -15.16 -90.21 25.75
C HIS A 898 -15.24 -91.64 25.11
N VAL A 899 -15.20 -91.62 23.75
CA VAL A 899 -15.19 -92.91 23.02
C VAL A 899 -13.97 -93.81 23.43
N PHE A 900 -12.79 -93.20 23.45
CA PHE A 900 -11.54 -93.86 23.79
C PHE A 900 -11.59 -94.43 25.23
N ALA A 901 -11.98 -93.64 26.20
CA ALA A 901 -12.12 -94.05 27.59
C ALA A 901 -13.06 -95.23 27.77
N ASN A 902 -14.28 -95.09 27.13
CA ASN A 902 -15.28 -96.17 27.20
C ASN A 902 -14.78 -97.50 26.62
N GLN A 903 -14.22 -97.48 25.43
CA GLN A 903 -13.65 -98.69 24.78
C GLN A 903 -12.63 -99.43 25.64
N LEU A 904 -11.75 -98.66 26.28
CA LEU A 904 -10.67 -99.28 27.08
C LEU A 904 -11.13 -99.76 28.45
N MET A 905 -12.05 -99.03 29.10
CA MET A 905 -12.58 -99.33 30.42
C MET A 905 -13.67 -100.39 30.44
N GLU A 906 -14.47 -100.49 29.37
CA GLU A 906 -15.46 -101.57 29.21
C GLU A 906 -14.81 -102.94 29.23
N THR A 907 -13.61 -103.10 28.58
CA THR A 907 -12.85 -104.40 28.63
C THR A 907 -12.42 -104.78 30.02
N LYS A 908 -12.30 -103.78 30.91
CA LYS A 908 -11.87 -103.94 32.31
C LYS A 908 -13.01 -103.98 33.33
N LYS A 909 -14.29 -103.88 32.86
CA LYS A 909 -15.49 -103.73 33.68
C LYS A 909 -15.44 -102.55 34.70
N VAL A 910 -14.82 -101.44 34.34
CA VAL A 910 -14.75 -100.17 35.11
C VAL A 910 -15.85 -99.25 34.72
N LYS A 911 -16.53 -98.74 35.71
CA LYS A 911 -17.66 -97.77 35.45
C LYS A 911 -17.10 -96.39 35.27
N ILE A 912 -17.36 -95.73 34.16
CA ILE A 912 -16.93 -94.37 33.85
C ILE A 912 -18.02 -93.37 34.21
N HIS A 913 -17.61 -92.25 34.87
CA HIS A 913 -18.44 -91.07 35.13
C HIS A 913 -17.72 -89.88 34.37
N PHE A 914 -18.22 -89.54 33.19
CA PHE A 914 -17.70 -88.50 32.36
C PHE A 914 -18.59 -87.22 32.40
N THR A 915 -18.07 -86.09 32.87
CA THR A 915 -18.80 -84.83 33.01
C THR A 915 -18.07 -83.72 32.28
N THR A 916 -18.82 -82.87 31.54
CA THR A 916 -18.35 -81.70 30.83
C THR A 916 -19.29 -80.53 31.07
N ASP A 917 -18.86 -79.35 30.87
CA ASP A 917 -19.69 -78.10 30.87
C ASP A 917 -19.86 -77.57 29.44
N GLU A 918 -20.96 -76.81 29.19
CA GLU A 918 -21.25 -76.21 27.86
C GLU A 918 -20.17 -75.23 27.37
N GLU A 919 -19.39 -74.57 28.27
CA GLU A 919 -18.34 -73.72 27.91
C GLU A 919 -17.13 -74.44 27.32
N SER A 920 -16.82 -75.60 27.84
CA SER A 920 -15.73 -76.44 27.32
C SER A 920 -16.01 -77.00 25.91
N GLU A 921 -17.28 -77.25 25.58
CA GLU A 921 -17.66 -77.78 24.27
C GLU A 921 -17.55 -76.78 23.13
N LYS A 922 -17.74 -75.50 23.43
CA LYS A 922 -17.67 -74.39 22.44
C LYS A 922 -16.25 -73.89 22.16
N LEU A 923 -15.30 -74.37 22.90
CA LEU A 923 -13.92 -73.94 22.83
C LEU A 923 -13.22 -74.44 21.55
N VAL A 924 -12.38 -73.58 20.98
CA VAL A 924 -11.48 -73.90 19.87
C VAL A 924 -10.02 -73.88 20.41
N LEU A 925 -9.34 -75.01 20.33
CA LEU A 925 -7.97 -75.14 20.77
C LEU A 925 -7.00 -75.16 19.60
N ASP A 926 -5.83 -74.49 19.78
CA ASP A 926 -4.76 -74.62 18.80
C ASP A 926 -4.38 -76.07 18.58
N MET A 927 -3.97 -76.43 17.39
CA MET A 927 -3.61 -77.78 16.99
C MET A 927 -2.60 -78.46 17.93
N ASN A 928 -1.57 -77.73 18.37
CA ASN A 928 -0.54 -78.31 19.27
C ASN A 928 -1.14 -78.57 20.65
N VAL A 929 -1.97 -77.63 21.14
CA VAL A 929 -2.64 -77.83 22.44
C VAL A 929 -3.58 -78.99 22.39
N ARG A 930 -4.45 -79.06 21.37
CA ARG A 930 -5.42 -80.11 21.16
C ARG A 930 -4.74 -81.47 21.07
N LYS A 931 -3.64 -81.54 20.28
CA LYS A 931 -2.88 -82.76 20.15
C LYS A 931 -2.28 -83.26 21.50
N ASN A 932 -1.64 -82.35 22.21
CA ASN A 932 -0.99 -82.74 23.49
C ASN A 932 -2.02 -83.01 24.57
N PHE A 933 -3.18 -82.29 24.61
CA PHE A 933 -4.27 -82.52 25.53
C PHE A 933 -4.87 -84.01 25.35
N TYR A 934 -5.15 -84.36 24.07
CA TYR A 934 -5.65 -85.70 23.75
C TYR A 934 -4.69 -86.78 24.11
N PHE A 935 -3.40 -86.63 23.74
CA PHE A 935 -2.40 -87.69 24.06
C PHE A 935 -2.06 -87.76 25.57
N LEU A 936 -2.17 -86.62 26.27
CA LEU A 936 -2.02 -86.68 27.73
C LEU A 936 -3.20 -87.43 28.37
N PHE A 937 -4.42 -87.13 27.93
CA PHE A 937 -5.60 -87.80 28.36
C PHE A 937 -5.47 -89.40 28.07
N LYS A 938 -5.11 -89.75 26.85
CA LYS A 938 -4.89 -91.12 26.44
C LYS A 938 -3.88 -91.86 27.35
N GLU A 939 -2.80 -91.19 27.72
CA GLU A 939 -1.79 -91.70 28.65
C GLU A 939 -2.36 -91.87 30.03
N ILE A 940 -3.16 -90.91 30.55
CA ILE A 940 -3.83 -91.07 31.84
C ILE A 940 -4.76 -92.26 31.82
N ILE A 941 -5.61 -92.46 30.83
CA ILE A 941 -6.57 -93.52 30.75
C ILE A 941 -5.85 -94.93 30.58
N ASN A 942 -4.76 -94.92 29.78
CA ASN A 942 -3.99 -96.13 29.66
C ASN A 942 -3.32 -96.51 30.99
N ASN A 943 -2.85 -95.58 31.78
CA ASN A 943 -2.28 -95.86 33.10
C ASN A 943 -3.33 -96.37 34.07
N VAL A 944 -4.55 -95.78 34.05
CA VAL A 944 -5.68 -96.34 34.83
C VAL A 944 -5.99 -97.77 34.45
N ALA A 945 -6.07 -98.13 33.16
CA ALA A 945 -6.37 -99.42 32.63
C ALA A 945 -5.33 -100.44 32.98
N ARG A 946 -4.06 -100.08 33.05
CA ARG A 946 -2.90 -101.03 33.28
C ARG A 946 -2.58 -101.18 34.75
N HIS A 947 -2.82 -100.13 35.58
CA HIS A 947 -2.16 -100.14 36.91
C HIS A 947 -3.17 -99.92 38.08
N SER A 948 -4.40 -99.34 37.81
CA SER A 948 -5.29 -98.89 38.89
C SER A 948 -6.08 -99.98 39.60
N ASP A 949 -6.53 -101.05 38.88
CA ASP A 949 -7.49 -102.04 39.34
C ASP A 949 -8.76 -101.47 40.01
N CYS A 950 -9.20 -100.26 39.46
CA CYS A 950 -10.34 -99.53 39.98
C CYS A 950 -11.68 -100.09 39.56
N LYS A 951 -12.75 -99.69 40.26
CA LYS A 951 -14.11 -100.03 39.91
C LYS A 951 -14.83 -98.85 39.25
N ASN A 952 -14.49 -97.62 39.63
CA ASN A 952 -15.02 -96.40 39.14
C ASN A 952 -13.90 -95.46 38.66
N LEU A 953 -14.17 -94.80 37.53
CA LEU A 953 -13.29 -93.73 36.98
C LEU A 953 -14.15 -92.50 36.76
N TRP A 954 -13.77 -91.32 37.32
CA TRP A 954 -14.37 -90.06 37.14
C TRP A 954 -13.49 -89.22 36.28
N ILE A 955 -14.09 -88.57 35.24
CA ILE A 955 -13.46 -87.67 34.33
C ILE A 955 -14.30 -86.43 34.28
N ASP A 956 -13.72 -85.25 34.68
CA ASP A 956 -14.42 -83.99 34.75
C ASP A 956 -13.61 -82.93 33.98
N ILE A 957 -14.19 -82.38 32.92
CA ILE A 957 -13.57 -81.34 32.06
C ILE A 957 -14.43 -80.07 32.15
N ARG A 958 -13.83 -79.00 32.63
CA ARG A 958 -14.53 -77.78 32.88
C ARG A 958 -13.73 -76.57 32.45
N VAL A 959 -14.41 -75.52 31.97
CA VAL A 959 -13.85 -74.17 31.72
C VAL A 959 -14.36 -73.22 32.79
N LYS A 960 -13.49 -72.55 33.48
CA LYS A 960 -13.80 -71.43 34.40
C LYS A 960 -12.98 -70.25 34.03
N HIS A 961 -13.70 -69.15 33.63
CA HIS A 961 -13.07 -67.94 33.14
C HIS A 961 -12.17 -68.19 31.88
N THR A 962 -10.86 -68.19 32.03
CA THR A 962 -9.90 -68.43 30.96
C THR A 962 -9.03 -69.69 31.24
N MET A 963 -9.51 -70.57 32.07
CA MET A 963 -8.80 -71.78 32.51
C MET A 963 -9.57 -73.05 32.14
N LEU A 964 -8.99 -73.90 31.31
CA LEU A 964 -9.49 -75.24 31.07
C LEU A 964 -8.91 -76.18 32.10
N SER A 965 -9.76 -76.92 32.78
CA SER A 965 -9.40 -77.92 33.83
C SER A 965 -9.90 -79.31 33.44
N MET A 966 -9.04 -80.27 33.57
CA MET A 966 -9.38 -81.68 33.44
C MET A 966 -8.97 -82.39 34.72
N VAL A 967 -9.93 -83.07 35.34
CA VAL A 967 -9.68 -83.88 36.49
C VAL A 967 -10.01 -85.34 36.18
N VAL A 968 -9.04 -86.25 36.31
CA VAL A 968 -9.25 -87.69 36.18
C VAL A 968 -8.96 -88.34 37.49
N ARG A 969 -9.97 -89.04 38.04
CA ARG A 969 -9.85 -89.73 39.36
C ARG A 969 -10.32 -91.12 39.25
N ASP A 970 -9.54 -92.10 39.88
CA ASP A 970 -9.93 -93.52 40.04
C ASP A 970 -9.97 -93.86 41.53
N ASP A 971 -10.72 -94.99 41.86
CA ASP A 971 -10.85 -95.53 43.16
C ASP A 971 -9.98 -96.84 43.35
N GLY A 972 -8.86 -96.97 42.59
CA GLY A 972 -8.01 -98.13 42.56
C GLY A 972 -7.01 -98.20 43.67
N LYS A 973 -6.01 -99.02 43.46
CA LYS A 973 -4.98 -99.29 44.48
C LYS A 973 -4.00 -98.15 44.74
N GLY A 974 -4.00 -97.08 43.92
CA GLY A 974 -3.07 -96.05 44.05
C GLY A 974 -1.61 -96.40 44.05
N PHE A 975 -0.74 -95.41 44.09
CA PHE A 975 0.70 -95.62 44.12
C PHE A 975 1.36 -94.48 44.94
N ASP A 976 2.62 -94.66 45.37
CA ASP A 976 3.39 -93.67 46.07
C ASP A 976 4.11 -92.79 45.00
N VAL A 977 3.63 -91.51 44.85
CA VAL A 977 4.06 -90.53 43.82
C VAL A 977 5.55 -90.17 44.02
N GLU A 978 6.07 -90.04 45.23
CA GLU A 978 7.46 -89.76 45.55
C GLU A 978 8.43 -90.91 45.30
N ARG A 979 8.00 -92.12 45.61
CA ARG A 979 8.83 -93.29 45.41
C ARG A 979 8.94 -93.75 43.94
N ASP A 980 7.90 -93.49 43.18
CA ASP A 980 7.88 -93.81 41.73
C ASP A 980 8.51 -92.76 40.85
N ALA A 981 8.48 -91.48 41.29
CA ALA A 981 9.21 -90.36 40.63
C ALA A 981 10.72 -90.52 40.73
N ASN A 982 11.28 -91.20 41.80
CA ASN A 982 12.68 -91.36 41.98
C ASN A 982 13.23 -92.65 41.32
N ASN A 983 12.46 -93.49 40.74
CA ASN A 983 12.83 -94.76 40.01
C ASN A 983 12.98 -94.51 38.49
N LEU A 984 13.53 -93.35 38.15
CA LEU A 984 13.88 -93.03 36.78
C LEU A 984 15.08 -93.79 36.30
N GLY A 985 14.88 -95.00 35.68
CA GLY A 985 15.93 -95.71 35.03
C GLY A 985 15.77 -97.20 34.79
N LYS A 986 14.72 -97.86 35.19
CA LYS A 986 14.47 -99.33 34.90
C LYS A 986 13.10 -99.52 34.25
N LEU A 987 13.17 -99.93 32.96
CA LEU A 987 12.09 -100.54 32.13
C LEU A 987 10.64 -100.41 32.67
N GLY A 988 9.97 -99.26 32.35
CA GLY A 988 8.55 -99.03 32.51
C GLY A 988 8.08 -97.69 33.00
N GLY A 989 8.91 -96.66 33.29
CA GLY A 989 8.57 -95.44 34.00
C GLY A 989 8.36 -94.22 33.15
N ASN A 990 8.17 -94.27 31.82
CA ASN A 990 8.14 -93.07 30.93
C ASN A 990 6.76 -92.35 30.90
N GLY A 991 5.69 -92.88 31.41
CA GLY A 991 4.35 -92.37 31.32
C GLY A 991 4.15 -90.98 32.06
N LEU A 992 4.62 -90.96 33.32
CA LEU A 992 4.51 -89.75 34.16
C LEU A 992 5.37 -88.61 33.63
N HIS A 993 6.57 -88.99 33.09
CA HIS A 993 7.42 -87.94 32.44
C HIS A 993 6.81 -87.44 31.16
N ASN A 994 6.23 -88.31 30.33
CA ASN A 994 5.55 -87.86 29.09
C ASN A 994 4.35 -87.03 29.35
N MET A 995 3.56 -87.27 30.41
CA MET A 995 2.44 -86.46 30.84
C MET A 995 2.91 -85.07 31.21
N ARG A 996 3.93 -84.89 32.01
CA ARG A 996 4.49 -83.57 32.37
C ARG A 996 5.03 -82.81 31.14
N LYS A 997 5.80 -83.49 30.30
CA LYS A 997 6.31 -82.90 29.06
C LYS A 997 5.19 -82.39 28.16
N ARG A 998 4.12 -83.14 28.01
CA ARG A 998 2.95 -82.74 27.23
C ARG A 998 2.20 -81.59 27.85
N ALA A 999 2.15 -81.47 29.18
CA ALA A 999 1.58 -80.43 29.91
C ALA A 999 2.41 -79.15 29.70
N ASP A 1000 3.76 -79.28 29.79
CA ASP A 1000 4.67 -78.11 29.52
C ASP A 1000 4.51 -77.60 28.09
N ASP A 1001 4.45 -78.49 27.09
CA ASP A 1001 4.24 -78.17 25.67
C ASP A 1001 2.92 -77.42 25.40
N MET A 1002 1.97 -77.48 26.36
CA MET A 1002 0.68 -76.78 26.33
C MET A 1002 0.65 -75.58 27.28
N ASN A 1003 1.74 -75.27 27.97
CA ASN A 1003 1.74 -74.28 29.08
C ASN A 1003 0.66 -74.61 30.13
N ALA A 1004 0.48 -75.93 30.41
CA ALA A 1004 -0.46 -76.44 31.38
C ALA A 1004 0.25 -76.93 32.63
N GLN A 1005 -0.39 -76.84 33.78
CA GLN A 1005 0.07 -77.44 35.02
C GLN A 1005 -0.62 -78.77 35.24
N VAL A 1006 0.15 -79.82 35.58
CA VAL A 1006 -0.40 -81.13 35.94
C VAL A 1006 -0.02 -81.47 37.35
N GLU A 1007 -0.97 -81.83 38.18
CA GLU A 1007 -0.81 -82.26 39.54
C GLU A 1007 -1.31 -83.68 39.67
N ILE A 1008 -0.53 -84.50 40.32
CA ILE A 1008 -0.83 -85.93 40.48
C ILE A 1008 -0.85 -86.26 41.97
N HIS A 1009 -2.02 -86.62 42.47
CA HIS A 1009 -2.26 -87.01 43.87
C HIS A 1009 -2.66 -88.52 43.92
N SER A 1010 -1.82 -89.31 44.45
CA SER A 1010 -2.10 -90.72 44.64
C SER A 1010 -1.67 -91.18 46.03
N GLN A 1011 -2.46 -92.11 46.61
CA GLN A 1011 -2.16 -92.75 47.92
C GLN A 1011 -2.54 -94.23 47.85
N LEU A 1012 -1.63 -95.12 48.36
CA LEU A 1012 -1.87 -96.58 48.39
C LEU A 1012 -3.20 -96.90 49.04
N GLY A 1013 -4.09 -97.61 48.32
CA GLY A 1013 -5.42 -98.08 48.78
C GLY A 1013 -6.50 -97.01 48.65
N LYS A 1014 -6.21 -95.81 48.09
CA LYS A 1014 -7.22 -94.69 47.95
C LYS A 1014 -7.40 -94.20 46.55
N GLY A 1015 -6.76 -94.83 45.52
CA GLY A 1015 -6.85 -94.42 44.12
C GLY A 1015 -5.88 -93.28 43.76
N CYS A 1016 -6.04 -92.78 42.54
CA CYS A 1016 -5.21 -91.68 41.99
C CYS A 1016 -6.17 -90.51 41.43
N THR A 1017 -5.73 -89.29 41.61
CA THR A 1017 -6.34 -88.11 41.03
C THR A 1017 -5.31 -87.31 40.26
N ILE A 1018 -5.51 -87.07 38.98
CA ILE A 1018 -4.70 -86.27 38.13
C ILE A 1018 -5.50 -85.00 37.72
N HIS A 1019 -4.94 -83.85 38.08
CA HIS A 1019 -5.54 -82.59 37.76
C HIS A 1019 -4.65 -81.82 36.77
N LEU A 1020 -5.21 -81.44 35.61
CA LEU A 1020 -4.57 -80.61 34.57
C LEU A 1020 -5.30 -79.33 34.52
N VAL A 1021 -4.57 -78.20 34.55
CA VAL A 1021 -5.09 -76.90 34.41
C VAL A 1021 -4.27 -76.13 33.38
N MET A 1022 -4.93 -75.51 32.42
CA MET A 1022 -4.25 -74.69 31.43
C MET A 1022 -5.03 -73.38 31.15
N LYS A 1023 -4.30 -72.34 30.81
CA LYS A 1023 -4.91 -71.12 30.36
C LYS A 1023 -5.25 -71.21 28.86
N ILE A 1024 -6.47 -70.80 28.52
CA ILE A 1024 -7.00 -70.85 27.18
C ILE A 1024 -7.14 -69.44 26.60
#